data_1d91008ac26fe66316a14f818e1c5537
#
_entry.id   1d91008ac26fe66316a14f818e1c5537
#
_cell.length_a   1.000
_cell.length_b   1.000
_cell.length_c   1.000
_cell.angle_alpha   90.00
_cell.angle_beta   90.00
_cell.angle_gamma   90.00
#
_symmetry.space_group_name_H-M   'P 1'
#
loop_
_entity.id
_entity.type
_entity.pdbx_description
1 polymer ?
#
loop_
_entity_poly.entity_id
_entity_poly.type
_entity_poly.pdbx_seq_one_letter_code
_entity_poly.pdbx_strand_id
1 'polypeptide(L)'
;MKSRFTISMLAVALIALMGSVSASAQNTYDRISVVEQFTSATCPPCVAAGPVMGRVISLANGSVSVRYHMNFPAPGDPWNVANPAENASRQTFYSVTGIPTARVNGKATVDPRNEALLTQAISTDNAAKAPLKITVTQAGTAVKVKIETNIDLKSHKLQVALVSRRTVLESLPGSLPNSNGETEFGDAMIDMMPNAAGTALSMDANSSKEFDFTFNQGQGELWPVGQQYVIAFVQANSSREVLQGGTNLNEVFARLEFKGTKWQYIGKGEKKTASITVSNPGKEAMEVELSVANGQALVDAGWQVELSEEMIALAAGASKTITVAATAPSSASFASIVLNAKPINVAGIPRDGSVEHGYLTQGTRVAVWSGISGGAAGQFVSAAQTTHAKDAAYIPATEEALQAFPPTEFDAGVFCVGVDGRFSIPGVAQLALLMTSQGKGVYVAAPMGISVATNAQNQQFAGYPEANAWITETLGLKLQGTGPVARYTGNTLTPYTLNGVGSEPLGQTDKNAAATWNLNRPTQNWPFYCEVQDVFSINAGSKSVSWAYSDNKNTNIVGIRCENSGQGRVVYSSWGVEHINDANARKTLMQRILDYLMPAGDRPVISVNNTSLNFGSVSAGSTKDMSFSITNTGKANLEISTMTITGAGSAAFTVTAGGVSGSNVVIAPNASRTVTVQYAPTAAGTSAANLVISSNDSPVTVQLRGSGTTTSVETDVVSETGAIGMTLVGANPVSTSSAIRVRAAGDIRVSVVNAAGQEVATLFNGMVNGTELVNVDASMLTSGAYNVVASNGADRATLSVVVAR
;
A
#
# COMPACT_ATOMS: atom_id res chain seq x y z
N MET A 1 49.55 -22.93 63.75
CA MET A 1 50.96 -22.74 63.34
C MET A 1 50.92 -22.01 61.97
N LYS A 2 51.23 -20.80 62.07
CA LYS A 2 52.23 -19.98 61.39
C LYS A 2 52.66 -20.49 59.98
N SER A 3 52.31 -19.72 58.91
CA SER A 3 53.33 -19.19 58.01
C SER A 3 52.82 -17.94 57.30
N ARG A 4 53.37 -16.80 57.64
CA ARG A 4 53.42 -15.58 56.87
C ARG A 4 54.40 -15.75 55.76
N PHE A 5 54.10 -15.53 54.51
CA PHE A 5 55.13 -15.29 53.49
C PHE A 5 54.76 -14.06 52.64
N THR A 6 55.55 -13.09 52.85
CA THR A 6 56.06 -11.94 52.10
C THR A 6 55.43 -11.72 50.68
N ILE A 7 54.65 -10.69 50.61
CA ILE A 7 54.31 -9.90 49.39
C ILE A 7 55.14 -8.61 49.53
N SER A 8 56.24 -8.58 48.87
CA SER A 8 57.02 -7.34 48.65
C SER A 8 58.17 -7.68 47.69
N MET A 9 57.94 -7.55 46.38
CA MET A 9 58.88 -7.29 45.27
C MET A 9 58.26 -7.52 43.90
N LEU A 10 56.94 -7.37 43.75
CA LEU A 10 56.35 -7.43 42.43
C LEU A 10 55.62 -6.12 42.06
N ALA A 11 55.72 -5.10 42.90
CA ALA A 11 55.01 -3.82 42.68
C ALA A 11 55.88 -2.76 41.96
N VAL A 12 57.16 -2.98 41.73
CA VAL A 12 58.04 -1.99 41.08
C VAL A 12 58.35 -2.32 39.62
N ALA A 13 58.10 -3.54 39.14
CA ALA A 13 58.31 -3.92 37.74
C ALA A 13 57.04 -3.69 36.87
N LEU A 14 55.88 -3.30 37.44
CA LEU A 14 54.64 -3.05 36.68
C LEU A 14 54.40 -1.57 36.35
N ILE A 15 55.27 -0.66 36.80
CA ILE A 15 55.15 0.80 36.54
C ILE A 15 56.01 1.25 35.35
N ALA A 16 56.89 0.40 34.85
CA ALA A 16 57.74 0.72 33.68
C ALA A 16 57.26 0.16 32.35
N LEU A 17 56.05 -0.47 32.30
CA LEU A 17 55.41 -0.94 31.05
C LEU A 17 54.16 -0.14 30.69
N MET A 18 53.91 0.98 31.33
CA MET A 18 52.92 1.99 30.86
C MET A 18 53.61 3.07 30.00
N GLY A 19 54.50 2.62 29.17
CA GLY A 19 55.13 3.43 28.14
C GLY A 19 54.39 3.23 26.82
N SER A 20 53.76 4.27 26.34
CA SER A 20 53.10 4.42 25.07
C SER A 20 51.79 3.60 24.87
N VAL A 21 50.77 3.88 25.63
CA VAL A 21 49.43 3.90 25.03
C VAL A 21 49.49 5.04 24.00
N SER A 22 49.74 4.68 22.74
CA SER A 22 49.44 5.55 21.61
C SER A 22 48.02 5.96 21.83
N ALA A 23 47.75 7.22 22.14
CA ALA A 23 46.41 7.77 22.17
C ALA A 23 45.84 7.49 20.80
N SER A 24 45.00 6.45 20.66
CA SER A 24 44.29 6.18 19.44
C SER A 24 43.52 7.46 19.17
N ALA A 25 43.77 8.08 18.03
CA ALA A 25 43.10 9.30 17.62
C ALA A 25 41.60 9.09 17.83
N GLN A 26 41.01 9.81 18.79
CA GLN A 26 39.63 9.60 19.17
C GLN A 26 38.75 10.11 18.03
N ASN A 27 37.94 9.23 17.45
CA ASN A 27 36.93 9.63 16.47
C ASN A 27 35.96 10.62 17.14
N THR A 28 35.92 11.87 16.68
CA THR A 28 35.23 12.96 17.40
C THR A 28 34.08 13.56 16.60
N TYR A 29 33.98 13.29 15.31
CA TYR A 29 33.00 13.90 14.44
C TYR A 29 31.85 12.95 14.10
N ASP A 30 30.65 13.50 13.97
CA ASP A 30 29.51 12.73 13.46
C ASP A 30 29.85 12.29 12.03
N ARG A 31 29.56 11.01 11.74
CA ARG A 31 29.80 10.47 10.43
C ARG A 31 28.69 10.85 9.47
N ILE A 32 29.09 11.23 8.26
CA ILE A 32 28.21 11.30 7.10
C ILE A 32 28.60 10.18 6.16
N SER A 33 27.75 9.18 6.03
CA SER A 33 27.94 8.06 5.11
C SER A 33 27.78 8.52 3.66
N VAL A 34 28.65 8.03 2.80
CA VAL A 34 28.57 8.23 1.35
C VAL A 34 28.11 6.94 0.70
N VAL A 35 26.99 7.02 -0.01
CA VAL A 35 26.44 5.90 -0.78
C VAL A 35 26.73 6.16 -2.26
N GLU A 36 27.58 5.34 -2.84
CA GLU A 36 27.89 5.37 -4.26
C GLU A 36 27.05 4.33 -4.97
N GLN A 37 26.06 4.77 -5.76
CA GLN A 37 25.16 3.89 -6.49
C GLN A 37 25.56 3.85 -7.98
N PHE A 38 25.49 2.65 -8.56
CA PHE A 38 25.62 2.41 -9.99
C PHE A 38 24.25 2.02 -10.55
N THR A 39 23.79 2.78 -11.52
CA THR A 39 22.43 2.71 -12.08
C THR A 39 22.43 3.02 -13.58
N SER A 40 21.27 2.95 -14.21
CA SER A 40 21.06 3.44 -15.59
C SER A 40 19.56 3.66 -15.86
N ALA A 41 19.24 4.69 -16.63
CA ALA A 41 17.90 4.93 -17.16
C ALA A 41 17.45 3.84 -18.16
N THR A 42 18.34 2.97 -18.59
CA THR A 42 18.06 1.83 -19.47
C THR A 42 17.98 0.48 -18.73
N CYS A 43 18.08 0.51 -17.40
CA CYS A 43 18.14 -0.68 -16.54
C CYS A 43 16.78 -0.95 -15.87
N PRO A 44 16.01 -1.95 -16.29
CA PRO A 44 14.69 -2.20 -15.72
C PRO A 44 14.68 -2.47 -14.21
N PRO A 45 15.57 -3.30 -13.64
CA PRO A 45 15.59 -3.49 -12.19
C PRO A 45 16.01 -2.24 -11.40
N CYS A 46 16.60 -1.23 -12.05
CA CYS A 46 17.02 0.01 -11.39
C CYS A 46 15.85 0.89 -10.96
N VAL A 47 14.71 0.82 -11.66
CA VAL A 47 13.46 1.55 -11.32
C VAL A 47 13.09 1.39 -9.85
N ALA A 48 13.29 0.19 -9.33
CA ALA A 48 12.95 -0.11 -7.95
C ALA A 48 13.92 0.46 -6.92
N ALA A 49 15.13 0.81 -7.33
CA ALA A 49 16.12 1.40 -6.44
C ALA A 49 15.88 2.91 -6.22
N GLY A 50 15.40 3.63 -7.23
CA GLY A 50 15.15 5.07 -7.17
C GLY A 50 14.33 5.50 -5.95
N PRO A 51 13.11 4.98 -5.75
CA PRO A 51 12.27 5.31 -4.60
C PRO A 51 12.89 4.91 -3.25
N VAL A 52 13.56 3.76 -3.16
CA VAL A 52 14.24 3.32 -1.92
C VAL A 52 15.37 4.29 -1.56
N MET A 53 16.24 4.59 -2.52
CA MET A 53 17.31 5.58 -2.32
C MET A 53 16.74 6.94 -1.92
N GLY A 54 15.63 7.36 -2.53
CA GLY A 54 14.94 8.60 -2.19
C GLY A 54 14.44 8.65 -0.74
N ARG A 55 13.98 7.54 -0.17
CA ARG A 55 13.52 7.47 1.22
C ARG A 55 14.66 7.38 2.23
N VAL A 56 15.68 6.60 1.92
CA VAL A 56 16.75 6.26 2.88
C VAL A 56 17.83 7.32 2.95
N ILE A 57 18.24 7.90 1.80
CA ILE A 57 19.36 8.83 1.75
C ILE A 57 18.92 10.24 2.10
N SER A 58 19.45 10.77 3.19
CA SER A 58 19.26 12.17 3.59
C SER A 58 20.31 12.60 4.62
N LEU A 59 20.56 13.91 4.71
CA LEU A 59 21.39 14.45 5.78
C LEU A 59 20.82 14.20 7.17
N ALA A 60 19.50 14.15 7.32
CA ALA A 60 18.85 13.78 8.58
C ALA A 60 19.16 12.34 9.01
N ASN A 61 19.40 11.44 8.05
CA ASN A 61 19.84 10.07 8.29
C ASN A 61 21.38 9.96 8.29
N GLY A 62 22.11 11.08 8.25
CA GLY A 62 23.57 11.11 8.21
C GLY A 62 24.15 10.53 6.92
N SER A 63 23.49 10.68 5.78
CA SER A 63 23.94 10.12 4.51
C SER A 63 23.73 11.06 3.32
N VAL A 64 24.61 10.89 2.33
CA VAL A 64 24.53 11.51 1.00
C VAL A 64 24.79 10.44 -0.05
N SER A 65 24.36 10.67 -1.32
CA SER A 65 24.61 9.73 -2.40
C SER A 65 25.19 10.39 -3.63
N VAL A 66 26.06 9.61 -4.33
CA VAL A 66 26.54 9.93 -5.68
C VAL A 66 26.12 8.77 -6.57
N ARG A 67 25.32 9.06 -7.60
CA ARG A 67 24.82 8.03 -8.53
C ARG A 67 25.55 8.13 -9.86
N TYR A 68 26.22 7.05 -10.21
CA TYR A 68 26.95 6.89 -11.45
C TYR A 68 26.08 6.15 -12.46
N HIS A 69 25.89 6.74 -13.63
CA HIS A 69 25.05 6.20 -14.68
C HIS A 69 25.87 5.36 -15.67
N MET A 70 25.44 4.12 -15.89
CA MET A 70 26.17 3.12 -16.68
C MET A 70 25.67 3.06 -18.13
N ASN A 71 26.53 2.60 -19.03
CA ASN A 71 26.21 2.39 -20.44
C ASN A 71 25.68 0.98 -20.72
N PHE A 72 25.08 0.35 -19.72
CA PHE A 72 24.47 -0.97 -19.84
C PHE A 72 23.25 -1.10 -18.90
N PRO A 73 22.29 -2.03 -19.14
CA PRO A 73 22.29 -3.12 -20.14
C PRO A 73 22.14 -2.65 -21.59
N ALA A 74 21.64 -1.45 -21.83
CA ALA A 74 21.58 -0.87 -23.17
C ALA A 74 22.24 0.53 -23.19
N PRO A 75 22.83 0.96 -24.31
CA PRO A 75 23.39 2.29 -24.45
C PRO A 75 22.29 3.36 -24.50
N GLY A 76 22.69 4.62 -24.25
CA GLY A 76 21.82 5.78 -24.43
C GLY A 76 21.33 6.42 -23.13
N ASP A 77 21.82 5.99 -21.96
CA ASP A 77 21.59 6.69 -20.72
C ASP A 77 22.13 8.13 -20.81
N PRO A 78 21.29 9.17 -20.63
CA PRO A 78 21.70 10.56 -20.89
C PRO A 78 22.83 11.05 -19.99
N TRP A 79 22.83 10.65 -18.72
CA TRP A 79 23.88 11.03 -17.77
C TRP A 79 25.19 10.32 -18.07
N ASN A 80 25.15 9.07 -18.55
CA ASN A 80 26.34 8.39 -19.04
C ASN A 80 26.87 9.06 -20.30
N VAL A 81 25.99 9.39 -21.25
CA VAL A 81 26.39 10.07 -22.49
C VAL A 81 27.03 11.44 -22.19
N ALA A 82 26.52 12.16 -21.19
CA ALA A 82 27.06 13.46 -20.80
C ALA A 82 28.45 13.37 -20.15
N ASN A 83 28.72 12.31 -19.38
CA ASN A 83 30.01 12.10 -18.71
C ASN A 83 30.42 10.61 -18.67
N PRO A 84 30.80 10.01 -19.81
CA PRO A 84 31.10 8.59 -19.86
C PRO A 84 32.40 8.21 -19.15
N ALA A 85 33.41 9.08 -19.15
CA ALA A 85 34.75 8.77 -18.66
C ALA A 85 34.79 8.61 -17.14
N GLU A 86 34.17 9.50 -16.40
CA GLU A 86 34.15 9.45 -14.94
C GLU A 86 33.22 8.36 -14.41
N ASN A 87 32.05 8.17 -15.03
CA ASN A 87 31.18 7.04 -14.74
C ASN A 87 31.93 5.70 -14.92
N ALA A 88 32.63 5.49 -16.04
CA ALA A 88 33.43 4.29 -16.30
C ALA A 88 34.60 4.13 -15.32
N SER A 89 35.24 5.25 -14.94
CA SER A 89 36.35 5.23 -13.96
C SER A 89 35.86 4.73 -12.60
N ARG A 90 34.71 5.20 -12.08
CA ARG A 90 34.16 4.74 -10.80
C ARG A 90 33.64 3.30 -10.89
N GLN A 91 33.04 2.92 -12.02
CA GLN A 91 32.66 1.53 -12.30
C GLN A 91 33.87 0.60 -12.19
N THR A 92 34.96 0.94 -12.88
CA THR A 92 36.22 0.15 -12.88
C THR A 92 36.82 0.09 -11.50
N PHE A 93 36.86 1.21 -10.77
CA PHE A 93 37.42 1.28 -9.42
C PHE A 93 36.73 0.28 -8.47
N TYR A 94 35.43 0.10 -8.57
CA TYR A 94 34.68 -0.85 -7.75
C TYR A 94 34.47 -2.22 -8.41
N SER A 95 34.92 -2.40 -9.64
CA SER A 95 34.73 -3.63 -10.44
C SER A 95 33.23 -4.00 -10.54
N VAL A 96 32.38 -3.01 -10.83
CA VAL A 96 30.93 -3.23 -10.93
C VAL A 96 30.60 -3.87 -12.28
N THR A 97 30.00 -5.07 -12.22
CA THR A 97 29.60 -5.86 -13.39
C THR A 97 28.09 -5.97 -13.55
N GLY A 98 27.30 -5.52 -12.56
CA GLY A 98 25.82 -5.54 -12.58
C GLY A 98 25.23 -4.34 -11.86
N ILE A 99 24.05 -3.92 -12.29
CA ILE A 99 23.29 -2.82 -11.72
C ILE A 99 21.80 -3.23 -11.50
N PRO A 100 21.07 -2.64 -10.50
CA PRO A 100 21.56 -1.61 -9.58
C PRO A 100 22.50 -2.19 -8.50
N THR A 101 23.55 -1.46 -8.17
CA THR A 101 24.49 -1.82 -7.09
C THR A 101 24.80 -0.58 -6.28
N ALA A 102 24.85 -0.67 -4.96
CA ALA A 102 25.29 0.39 -4.08
C ALA A 102 26.50 -0.01 -3.25
N ARG A 103 27.37 0.95 -2.98
CA ARG A 103 28.51 0.85 -2.05
C ARG A 103 28.30 1.82 -0.91
N VAL A 104 28.11 1.33 0.30
CA VAL A 104 28.02 2.15 1.50
C VAL A 104 29.42 2.33 2.07
N ASN A 105 29.90 3.58 2.11
CA ASN A 105 31.26 3.95 2.53
C ASN A 105 32.36 3.11 1.88
N GLY A 106 32.18 2.71 0.62
CA GLY A 106 33.15 1.95 -0.15
C GLY A 106 33.36 0.51 0.28
N LYS A 107 32.74 0.05 1.38
CA LYS A 107 32.93 -1.28 1.98
C LYS A 107 31.85 -2.27 1.54
N ALA A 108 30.65 -2.09 2.06
CA ALA A 108 29.54 -3.01 1.83
C ALA A 108 28.97 -2.85 0.42
N THR A 109 28.76 -3.98 -0.26
CA THR A 109 27.92 -4.04 -1.44
C THR A 109 26.50 -4.31 -0.96
N VAL A 110 25.58 -3.42 -1.31
CA VAL A 110 24.18 -3.52 -0.92
C VAL A 110 23.32 -3.46 -2.17
N ASP A 111 22.27 -4.25 -2.23
CA ASP A 111 21.23 -4.09 -3.23
C ASP A 111 20.40 -2.84 -2.85
N PRO A 112 20.45 -1.75 -3.65
CA PRO A 112 19.76 -0.52 -3.32
C PRO A 112 18.22 -0.62 -3.41
N ARG A 113 17.69 -1.75 -3.84
CA ARG A 113 16.25 -2.07 -3.82
C ARG A 113 15.80 -2.57 -2.44
N ASN A 114 16.73 -3.01 -1.60
CA ASN A 114 16.44 -3.50 -0.26
C ASN A 114 16.60 -2.37 0.78
N GLU A 115 15.49 -1.75 1.16
CA GLU A 115 15.44 -0.63 2.08
C GLU A 115 16.01 -0.97 3.47
N ALA A 116 15.69 -2.15 3.98
CA ALA A 116 16.15 -2.59 5.30
C ALA A 116 17.68 -2.77 5.34
N LEU A 117 18.25 -3.45 4.34
CA LEU A 117 19.71 -3.65 4.26
C LEU A 117 20.46 -2.34 4.04
N LEU A 118 19.93 -1.44 3.21
CA LEU A 118 20.55 -0.13 2.96
C LEU A 118 20.52 0.73 4.22
N THR A 119 19.39 0.79 4.91
CA THR A 119 19.23 1.52 6.18
C THR A 119 20.15 0.94 7.26
N GLN A 120 20.21 -0.38 7.37
CA GLN A 120 21.09 -1.06 8.32
C GLN A 120 22.57 -0.74 8.06
N ALA A 121 23.03 -0.80 6.80
CA ALA A 121 24.40 -0.52 6.44
C ALA A 121 24.81 0.92 6.80
N ILE A 122 23.94 1.90 6.51
CA ILE A 122 24.17 3.30 6.86
C ILE A 122 24.20 3.49 8.38
N SER A 123 23.21 2.96 9.09
CA SER A 123 23.11 3.13 10.55
C SER A 123 24.26 2.46 11.30
N THR A 124 24.70 1.29 10.84
CA THR A 124 25.86 0.59 11.40
C THR A 124 27.13 1.42 11.27
N ASP A 125 27.38 1.99 10.10
CA ASP A 125 28.56 2.84 9.89
C ASP A 125 28.46 4.16 10.66
N ASN A 126 27.29 4.78 10.72
CA ASN A 126 27.07 6.05 11.44
C ASN A 126 27.11 5.90 12.97
N ALA A 127 26.97 4.68 13.51
CA ALA A 127 27.14 4.42 14.93
C ALA A 127 28.55 4.75 15.41
N ALA A 128 29.56 4.68 14.52
CA ALA A 128 30.95 5.04 14.83
C ALA A 128 31.24 6.49 14.41
N LYS A 129 31.84 7.27 15.30
CA LYS A 129 32.34 8.61 14.98
C LYS A 129 33.45 8.55 13.91
N ALA A 130 33.56 9.61 13.12
CA ALA A 130 34.59 9.75 12.11
C ALA A 130 35.87 10.39 12.69
N PRO A 131 37.07 10.02 12.17
CA PRO A 131 38.34 10.59 12.63
C PRO A 131 38.66 11.94 11.98
N LEU A 132 37.81 12.42 11.09
CA LEU A 132 38.00 13.68 10.37
C LEU A 132 36.68 14.39 10.10
N LYS A 133 36.75 15.68 9.87
CA LYS A 133 35.65 16.55 9.46
C LYS A 133 35.93 17.11 8.07
N ILE A 134 34.92 17.12 7.23
CA ILE A 134 34.95 17.75 5.91
C ILE A 134 33.94 18.89 5.89
N THR A 135 34.40 20.08 5.55
CA THR A 135 33.55 21.25 5.31
C THR A 135 33.63 21.64 3.85
N VAL A 136 32.48 21.74 3.17
CA VAL A 136 32.39 22.12 1.77
C VAL A 136 31.71 23.48 1.66
N THR A 137 32.32 24.41 0.91
CA THR A 137 31.70 25.68 0.55
C THR A 137 31.81 25.88 -0.96
N GLN A 138 30.79 26.53 -1.54
CA GLN A 138 30.71 26.78 -2.98
C GLN A 138 30.34 28.24 -3.24
N ALA A 139 31.01 28.84 -4.23
CA ALA A 139 30.71 30.16 -4.72
C ALA A 139 30.78 30.16 -6.24
N GLY A 140 29.61 30.16 -6.89
CA GLY A 140 29.54 29.93 -8.34
C GLY A 140 30.08 28.53 -8.70
N THR A 141 31.07 28.49 -9.59
CA THR A 141 31.75 27.22 -9.96
C THR A 141 32.97 26.88 -9.08
N ALA A 142 33.37 27.78 -8.18
CA ALA A 142 34.48 27.54 -7.25
C ALA A 142 34.00 26.77 -6.03
N VAL A 143 34.74 25.72 -5.68
CA VAL A 143 34.51 24.87 -4.52
C VAL A 143 35.72 24.85 -3.62
N LYS A 144 35.54 25.10 -2.35
CA LYS A 144 36.56 24.96 -1.32
C LYS A 144 36.18 23.82 -0.39
N VAL A 145 37.12 22.88 -0.21
CA VAL A 145 36.98 21.74 0.71
C VAL A 145 38.01 21.84 1.81
N LYS A 146 37.58 22.00 3.06
CA LYS A 146 38.43 21.98 4.23
C LYS A 146 38.33 20.61 4.91
N ILE A 147 39.50 19.98 5.15
CA ILE A 147 39.65 18.74 5.93
C ILE A 147 40.33 19.08 7.24
N GLU A 148 39.76 18.63 8.35
CA GLU A 148 40.32 18.64 9.71
C GLU A 148 40.44 17.20 10.15
N THR A 149 41.63 16.68 10.41
CA THR A 149 41.88 15.26 10.67
C THR A 149 42.61 15.02 11.98
N ASN A 150 42.18 13.96 12.70
CA ASN A 150 42.86 13.46 13.90
C ASN A 150 43.83 12.30 13.60
N ILE A 151 43.89 11.86 12.34
CA ILE A 151 44.76 10.76 11.88
C ILE A 151 45.60 11.18 10.66
N ASP A 152 46.65 10.42 10.38
CA ASP A 152 47.43 10.58 9.14
C ASP A 152 46.63 10.16 7.91
N LEU A 153 46.63 11.01 6.87
CA LEU A 153 45.93 10.77 5.60
C LEU A 153 46.90 10.60 4.41
N LYS A 154 47.98 9.81 4.62
CA LYS A 154 49.05 9.68 3.58
C LYS A 154 48.73 8.60 2.54
N SER A 155 47.79 7.70 2.79
CA SER A 155 47.34 6.66 1.87
C SER A 155 45.86 6.82 1.47
N HIS A 156 45.41 8.05 1.39
CA HIS A 156 44.01 8.40 1.12
C HIS A 156 43.93 9.40 -0.03
N LYS A 157 42.74 9.50 -0.60
CA LYS A 157 42.37 10.48 -1.60
C LYS A 157 41.16 11.28 -1.15
N LEU A 158 41.14 12.54 -1.54
CA LEU A 158 39.94 13.36 -1.50
C LEU A 158 39.23 13.17 -2.83
N GLN A 159 37.99 12.71 -2.80
CA GLN A 159 37.06 12.69 -3.91
C GLN A 159 36.08 13.85 -3.74
N VAL A 160 35.82 14.57 -4.82
CA VAL A 160 34.86 15.70 -4.83
C VAL A 160 33.99 15.56 -6.06
N ALA A 161 32.68 15.50 -5.85
CA ALA A 161 31.71 15.33 -6.93
C ALA A 161 30.68 16.46 -6.91
N LEU A 162 30.37 17.01 -8.06
CA LEU A 162 29.20 17.82 -8.30
C LEU A 162 28.04 16.90 -8.63
N VAL A 163 26.89 17.08 -7.99
CA VAL A 163 25.75 16.19 -8.07
C VAL A 163 24.46 16.99 -8.30
N SER A 164 23.56 16.48 -9.12
CA SER A 164 22.20 17.03 -9.27
C SER A 164 21.22 16.28 -8.37
N ARG A 165 20.58 17.02 -7.45
CA ARG A 165 19.64 16.45 -6.48
C ARG A 165 18.43 15.82 -7.14
N ARG A 166 17.92 16.44 -8.21
CA ARG A 166 16.74 15.99 -8.93
C ARG A 166 16.80 16.41 -10.39
N THR A 167 16.52 15.45 -11.24
CA THR A 167 16.34 15.70 -12.68
C THR A 167 15.11 14.94 -13.17
N VAL A 168 14.28 15.58 -13.99
CA VAL A 168 13.03 15.00 -14.54
C VAL A 168 13.21 14.81 -16.03
N LEU A 169 12.92 13.61 -16.54
CA LEU A 169 13.08 13.25 -17.96
C LEU A 169 11.91 13.66 -18.86
N GLU A 170 10.78 14.09 -18.30
CA GLU A 170 9.60 14.48 -19.09
C GLU A 170 9.86 15.60 -20.09
N SER A 171 10.86 16.41 -19.81
CA SER A 171 11.29 17.52 -20.65
C SER A 171 12.36 17.16 -21.69
N LEU A 172 12.93 15.96 -21.67
CA LEU A 172 13.98 15.58 -22.62
C LEU A 172 13.38 15.27 -24.00
N PRO A 173 13.91 15.86 -25.08
CA PRO A 173 13.39 15.62 -26.42
C PRO A 173 13.63 14.20 -26.87
N GLY A 174 12.54 13.50 -27.14
CA GLY A 174 12.52 12.15 -27.68
C GLY A 174 12.47 11.07 -26.58
N SER A 175 11.63 10.09 -26.80
CA SER A 175 11.61 8.89 -25.97
C SER A 175 12.99 8.25 -25.99
N LEU A 176 13.63 8.10 -24.83
CA LEU A 176 14.87 7.35 -24.69
C LEU A 176 14.65 5.93 -25.27
N PRO A 177 15.36 5.55 -26.34
CA PRO A 177 15.30 4.18 -26.78
C PRO A 177 15.79 3.29 -25.63
N ASN A 178 15.02 2.29 -25.26
CA ASN A 178 15.27 1.38 -24.14
C ASN A 178 15.11 2.00 -22.74
N SER A 179 14.34 3.09 -22.56
CA SER A 179 14.03 3.62 -21.23
C SER A 179 13.44 2.54 -20.32
N ASN A 180 13.86 2.53 -19.07
CA ASN A 180 13.30 1.65 -18.03
C ASN A 180 11.96 2.15 -17.46
N GLY A 181 11.50 3.33 -17.88
CA GLY A 181 10.25 3.95 -17.44
C GLY A 181 10.40 4.90 -16.24
N GLU A 182 11.59 5.07 -15.67
CA GLU A 182 11.82 6.14 -14.69
C GLU A 182 11.76 7.50 -15.36
N THR A 183 11.05 8.44 -14.73
CA THR A 183 10.95 9.84 -15.18
C THR A 183 11.74 10.80 -14.28
N GLU A 184 12.15 10.34 -13.10
CA GLU A 184 12.88 11.15 -12.12
C GLU A 184 14.12 10.44 -11.62
N PHE A 185 15.24 11.16 -11.61
CA PHE A 185 16.54 10.67 -11.16
C PHE A 185 17.14 11.62 -10.13
N GLY A 186 17.57 11.03 -9.00
CA GLY A 186 18.18 11.81 -7.91
C GLY A 186 19.67 11.59 -7.80
N ASP A 187 20.38 12.60 -7.30
CA ASP A 187 21.80 12.58 -6.95
C ASP A 187 22.74 12.11 -8.08
N ALA A 188 22.36 12.39 -9.33
CA ALA A 188 23.16 12.04 -10.51
C ALA A 188 24.47 12.83 -10.55
N MET A 189 25.59 12.13 -10.73
CA MET A 189 26.93 12.74 -10.84
C MET A 189 27.04 13.56 -12.13
N ILE A 190 27.45 14.82 -11.97
CA ILE A 190 27.69 15.76 -13.07
C ILE A 190 29.18 15.79 -13.45
N ASP A 191 30.03 16.00 -12.45
CA ASP A 191 31.48 16.23 -12.63
C ASP A 191 32.26 15.77 -11.39
N MET A 192 33.49 15.31 -11.55
CA MET A 192 34.38 14.96 -10.45
C MET A 192 35.64 15.80 -10.48
N MET A 193 35.99 16.45 -9.37
CA MET A 193 37.08 17.41 -9.28
C MET A 193 38.34 16.84 -8.64
N PRO A 194 39.49 16.96 -9.23
CA PRO A 194 39.74 17.45 -10.59
C PRO A 194 39.42 16.41 -11.66
N ASN A 195 39.12 15.17 -11.27
CA ASN A 195 38.63 14.02 -12.05
C ASN A 195 38.33 12.86 -11.13
N ALA A 196 37.77 11.79 -11.65
CA ALA A 196 37.38 10.57 -10.89
C ALA A 196 38.53 9.81 -10.19
N ALA A 197 39.82 10.13 -10.49
CA ALA A 197 40.95 9.57 -9.77
C ALA A 197 41.14 10.21 -8.38
N GLY A 198 40.54 11.37 -8.15
CA GLY A 198 40.63 12.16 -6.91
C GLY A 198 41.99 12.79 -6.65
N THR A 199 42.07 13.58 -5.59
CA THR A 199 43.30 14.28 -5.16
C THR A 199 44.01 13.48 -4.06
N ALA A 200 45.27 13.10 -4.26
CA ALA A 200 46.06 12.41 -3.25
C ALA A 200 46.27 13.30 -2.01
N LEU A 201 46.07 12.73 -0.85
CA LEU A 201 46.24 13.41 0.42
C LEU A 201 47.63 13.13 0.99
N SER A 202 48.21 14.20 1.58
CA SER A 202 49.44 14.14 2.40
C SER A 202 49.24 15.08 3.58
N MET A 203 48.58 14.55 4.63
CA MET A 203 48.23 15.28 5.85
C MET A 203 48.67 14.45 7.06
N ASP A 204 49.25 15.12 8.04
CA ASP A 204 49.58 14.53 9.33
C ASP A 204 48.37 14.58 10.27
N ALA A 205 48.36 13.72 11.27
CA ALA A 205 47.36 13.71 12.33
C ALA A 205 47.25 15.09 13.02
N ASN A 206 46.08 15.46 13.48
CA ASN A 206 45.76 16.71 14.13
C ASN A 206 46.11 17.96 13.29
N SER A 207 45.91 17.86 11.98
CA SER A 207 46.13 18.95 11.03
C SER A 207 44.86 19.35 10.27
N SER A 208 44.95 20.50 9.63
CA SER A 208 43.87 21.01 8.76
C SER A 208 44.45 21.51 7.45
N LYS A 209 43.76 21.27 6.33
CA LYS A 209 44.12 21.72 5.02
C LYS A 209 42.90 22.08 4.17
N GLU A 210 43.05 23.13 3.38
CA GLU A 210 42.05 23.53 2.38
C GLU A 210 42.49 23.13 0.98
N PHE A 211 41.50 22.79 0.15
CA PHE A 211 41.66 22.42 -1.24
C PHE A 211 40.67 23.24 -2.07
N ASP A 212 41.16 23.83 -3.15
CA ASP A 212 40.34 24.63 -4.07
C ASP A 212 40.12 23.85 -5.36
N PHE A 213 38.87 23.82 -5.82
CA PHE A 213 38.47 23.18 -7.06
C PHE A 213 37.59 24.13 -7.88
N THR A 214 37.47 23.81 -9.14
CA THR A 214 36.49 24.44 -10.04
C THR A 214 35.83 23.31 -10.82
N PHE A 215 34.50 23.30 -10.85
CA PHE A 215 33.75 22.30 -11.59
C PHE A 215 33.31 22.79 -12.95
N ASN A 216 33.09 21.83 -13.84
CA ASN A 216 32.43 22.08 -15.11
C ASN A 216 30.91 21.94 -14.87
N GLN A 217 30.21 23.07 -14.87
CA GLN A 217 28.77 23.08 -14.66
C GLN A 217 28.07 22.42 -15.85
N GLY A 218 27.43 21.28 -15.64
CA GLY A 218 26.58 20.69 -16.65
C GLY A 218 25.46 21.65 -17.04
N GLN A 219 25.14 21.70 -18.34
CA GLN A 219 24.14 22.61 -18.89
C GLN A 219 22.89 21.83 -19.36
N GLY A 220 21.77 22.56 -19.41
CA GLY A 220 20.51 22.04 -19.91
C GLY A 220 19.64 21.33 -18.88
N GLU A 221 18.63 20.63 -19.36
CA GLU A 221 17.57 20.03 -18.53
C GLU A 221 18.07 18.90 -17.62
N LEU A 222 19.15 18.20 -18.03
CA LEU A 222 19.77 17.16 -17.20
C LEU A 222 20.37 17.72 -15.90
N TRP A 223 20.76 18.99 -15.90
CA TRP A 223 21.54 19.58 -14.83
C TRP A 223 20.93 20.90 -14.33
N PRO A 224 19.75 20.88 -13.70
CA PRO A 224 19.12 22.11 -13.19
C PRO A 224 20.01 22.77 -12.15
N VAL A 225 20.45 24.02 -12.40
CA VAL A 225 21.40 24.75 -11.55
C VAL A 225 20.94 24.84 -10.09
N GLY A 226 19.64 25.07 -9.86
CA GLY A 226 19.04 25.12 -8.52
C GLY A 226 18.99 23.78 -7.78
N GLN A 227 19.37 22.68 -8.44
CA GLN A 227 19.41 21.34 -7.86
C GLN A 227 20.84 20.82 -7.65
N GLN A 228 21.87 21.64 -7.94
CA GLN A 228 23.27 21.22 -7.88
C GLN A 228 23.85 21.45 -6.49
N TYR A 229 24.62 20.50 -6.01
CA TYR A 229 25.39 20.57 -4.77
C TYR A 229 26.64 19.70 -4.85
N VAL A 230 27.57 19.91 -3.92
CA VAL A 230 28.86 19.22 -3.89
C VAL A 230 28.91 18.22 -2.76
N ILE A 231 29.44 17.03 -3.05
CA ILE A 231 29.82 16.02 -2.07
C ILE A 231 31.33 15.84 -2.13
N ALA A 232 31.97 15.90 -0.97
CA ALA A 232 33.39 15.59 -0.82
C ALA A 232 33.56 14.43 0.16
N PHE A 233 34.49 13.51 -0.12
CA PHE A 233 34.75 12.40 0.78
C PHE A 233 36.20 11.94 0.74
N VAL A 234 36.71 11.48 1.89
CA VAL A 234 38.05 10.94 2.02
C VAL A 234 38.00 9.42 1.93
N GLN A 235 38.69 8.87 0.95
CA GLN A 235 38.69 7.45 0.61
C GLN A 235 40.06 6.83 0.69
N ALA A 236 40.18 5.67 1.33
CA ALA A 236 41.41 4.92 1.42
C ALA A 236 41.77 4.25 0.08
N ASN A 237 43.05 4.28 -0.31
CA ASN A 237 43.51 3.77 -1.60
C ASN A 237 43.38 2.25 -1.73
N SER A 238 43.70 1.50 -0.68
CA SER A 238 43.76 0.03 -0.73
C SER A 238 42.43 -0.63 -0.36
N SER A 239 41.80 -0.21 0.75
CA SER A 239 40.51 -0.78 1.23
C SER A 239 39.31 -0.25 0.51
N ARG A 240 39.42 0.88 -0.20
CA ARG A 240 38.31 1.65 -0.80
C ARG A 240 37.36 2.26 0.23
N GLU A 241 37.67 2.13 1.52
CA GLU A 241 36.83 2.65 2.59
C GLU A 241 36.74 4.17 2.55
N VAL A 242 35.52 4.70 2.66
CA VAL A 242 35.27 6.12 2.89
C VAL A 242 35.25 6.37 4.39
N LEU A 243 36.20 7.20 4.84
CA LEU A 243 36.34 7.55 6.26
C LEU A 243 35.30 8.59 6.71
N GLN A 244 34.94 9.50 5.82
CA GLN A 244 33.97 10.58 6.10
C GLN A 244 33.48 11.18 4.81
N GLY A 245 32.21 11.59 4.79
CA GLY A 245 31.61 12.47 3.80
C GLY A 245 31.46 13.93 4.31
N GLY A 246 31.31 14.86 3.37
CA GLY A 246 30.96 16.25 3.63
C GLY A 246 30.23 16.83 2.43
N THR A 247 29.37 17.81 2.66
CA THR A 247 28.56 18.42 1.59
C THR A 247 28.18 19.85 1.92
N ASN A 248 27.87 20.64 0.90
CA ASN A 248 27.21 21.93 1.03
C ASN A 248 25.69 21.84 0.82
N LEU A 249 25.13 20.63 0.74
CA LEU A 249 23.70 20.44 0.56
C LEU A 249 22.92 21.11 1.71
N ASN A 250 22.10 22.09 1.37
CA ASN A 250 21.09 22.65 2.25
C ASN A 250 19.76 21.99 1.94
N GLU A 251 19.56 20.81 2.49
CA GLU A 251 18.35 20.02 2.26
C GLU A 251 17.19 20.51 3.12
N VAL A 252 16.06 20.81 2.50
CA VAL A 252 14.82 21.13 3.20
C VAL A 252 13.79 20.06 2.89
N PHE A 253 13.27 19.40 3.92
CA PHE A 253 12.29 18.33 3.75
C PHE A 253 11.26 18.33 4.86
N ALA A 254 10.05 17.86 4.55
CA ALA A 254 9.03 17.51 5.51
C ALA A 254 9.10 16.01 5.80
N ARG A 255 9.14 15.63 7.07
CA ARG A 255 9.07 14.22 7.47
C ARG A 255 7.61 13.82 7.59
N LEU A 256 7.26 12.70 6.97
CA LEU A 256 5.96 12.08 7.13
C LEU A 256 6.09 10.82 7.96
N GLU A 257 5.18 10.64 8.89
CA GLU A 257 5.08 9.46 9.73
C GLU A 257 3.64 8.98 9.79
N PHE A 258 3.42 7.76 9.34
CA PHE A 258 2.14 7.09 9.43
C PHE A 258 1.92 6.57 10.85
N LYS A 259 0.72 6.84 11.40
CA LYS A 259 0.34 6.32 12.73
C LYS A 259 -0.63 5.16 12.56
N GLY A 260 -0.15 3.95 12.77
CA GLY A 260 -0.98 2.75 12.70
C GLY A 260 -0.33 1.60 11.94
N THR A 261 -1.14 0.60 11.60
CA THR A 261 -0.70 -0.56 10.79
C THR A 261 -0.68 -0.16 9.33
N LYS A 262 0.45 -0.32 8.67
CA LYS A 262 0.67 0.10 7.27
C LYS A 262 -0.32 -0.55 6.30
N TRP A 263 -0.58 -1.85 6.46
CA TRP A 263 -1.46 -2.64 5.60
C TRP A 263 -2.66 -3.17 6.39
N GLN A 264 -3.87 -2.93 5.92
CA GLN A 264 -5.09 -3.29 6.64
C GLN A 264 -6.19 -3.78 5.68
N TYR A 265 -7.09 -4.60 6.21
CA TYR A 265 -8.33 -4.90 5.51
C TYR A 265 -9.35 -3.75 5.63
N ILE A 266 -10.16 -3.58 4.58
CA ILE A 266 -11.27 -2.64 4.51
C ILE A 266 -12.49 -3.31 3.89
N GLY A 267 -13.71 -3.01 4.37
CA GLY A 267 -14.94 -3.49 3.74
C GLY A 267 -15.15 -2.89 2.34
N LYS A 268 -15.73 -3.66 1.43
CA LYS A 268 -16.13 -3.15 0.11
C LYS A 268 -17.12 -2.00 0.29
N GLY A 269 -16.84 -0.84 -0.31
CA GLY A 269 -17.62 0.39 -0.15
C GLY A 269 -17.44 1.11 1.19
N GLU A 270 -16.62 0.59 2.10
CA GLU A 270 -16.31 1.23 3.37
C GLU A 270 -15.37 2.42 3.18
N LYS A 271 -15.54 3.46 4.01
CA LYS A 271 -14.60 4.58 4.13
C LYS A 271 -13.78 4.43 5.42
N LYS A 272 -12.46 4.42 5.31
CA LYS A 272 -11.52 4.46 6.43
C LYS A 272 -10.64 5.71 6.37
N THR A 273 -10.27 6.20 7.55
CA THR A 273 -9.41 7.37 7.69
C THR A 273 -8.12 6.98 8.42
N ALA A 274 -7.00 7.39 7.85
CA ALA A 274 -5.67 7.23 8.41
C ALA A 274 -5.12 8.57 8.87
N SER A 275 -4.33 8.58 9.96
CA SER A 275 -3.66 9.78 10.48
C SER A 275 -2.18 9.75 10.12
N ILE A 276 -1.69 10.87 9.60
CA ILE A 276 -0.30 11.06 9.20
C ILE A 276 0.23 12.31 9.89
N THR A 277 1.36 12.20 10.56
CA THR A 277 2.07 13.34 11.14
C THR A 277 3.05 13.88 10.10
N VAL A 278 2.94 15.16 9.77
CA VAL A 278 3.88 15.91 8.94
C VAL A 278 4.70 16.81 9.84
N SER A 279 6.01 16.69 9.80
CA SER A 279 6.94 17.40 10.70
C SER A 279 7.96 18.19 9.91
N ASN A 280 8.29 19.36 10.40
CA ASN A 280 9.41 20.17 9.94
C ASN A 280 10.63 19.94 10.86
N PRO A 281 11.60 19.13 10.50
CA PRO A 281 12.80 18.93 11.31
C PRO A 281 13.83 20.05 11.17
N GLY A 282 13.60 21.00 10.25
CA GLY A 282 14.48 22.12 9.95
C GLY A 282 14.42 23.24 10.99
N LYS A 283 15.29 24.24 10.81
CA LYS A 283 15.41 25.41 11.68
C LYS A 283 14.62 26.63 11.18
N GLU A 284 14.11 26.58 9.98
CA GLU A 284 13.32 27.62 9.34
C GLU A 284 11.87 27.14 9.14
N ALA A 285 10.92 28.06 9.11
CA ALA A 285 9.55 27.75 8.76
C ALA A 285 9.44 27.30 7.28
N MET A 286 8.50 26.42 6.97
CA MET A 286 8.23 25.98 5.61
C MET A 286 6.75 25.88 5.34
N GLU A 287 6.37 26.02 4.09
CA GLU A 287 5.09 25.58 3.55
C GLU A 287 5.28 24.22 2.88
N VAL A 288 4.28 23.35 3.00
CA VAL A 288 4.33 21.99 2.47
C VAL A 288 3.08 21.73 1.64
N GLU A 289 3.28 21.42 0.37
CA GLU A 289 2.24 20.90 -0.52
C GLU A 289 2.11 19.39 -0.32
N LEU A 290 0.89 18.93 -0.05
CA LEU A 290 0.56 17.52 0.17
C LEU A 290 -0.23 16.99 -1.02
N SER A 291 0.14 15.82 -1.51
CA SER A 291 -0.55 15.20 -2.63
C SER A 291 -0.52 13.68 -2.52
N VAL A 292 -1.51 13.03 -3.15
CA VAL A 292 -1.50 11.58 -3.35
C VAL A 292 -0.80 11.29 -4.66
N ALA A 293 0.42 10.77 -4.61
CA ALA A 293 1.30 10.61 -5.77
C ALA A 293 0.70 9.71 -6.88
N ASN A 294 -0.08 8.71 -6.48
CA ASN A 294 -0.73 7.77 -7.38
C ASN A 294 -2.25 7.94 -7.42
N GLY A 295 -2.75 9.15 -7.16
CA GLY A 295 -4.19 9.43 -7.03
C GLY A 295 -5.01 9.00 -8.25
N GLN A 296 -4.55 9.27 -9.48
CA GLN A 296 -5.27 8.86 -10.69
C GLN A 296 -5.38 7.34 -10.82
N ALA A 297 -4.31 6.61 -10.55
CA ALA A 297 -4.33 5.14 -10.60
C ALA A 297 -5.29 4.54 -9.55
N LEU A 298 -5.43 5.17 -8.40
CA LEU A 298 -6.41 4.78 -7.37
C LEU A 298 -7.84 5.04 -7.85
N VAL A 299 -8.11 6.19 -8.46
CA VAL A 299 -9.42 6.51 -9.07
C VAL A 299 -9.77 5.51 -10.17
N ASP A 300 -8.83 5.19 -11.06
CA ASP A 300 -9.01 4.21 -12.14
C ASP A 300 -9.31 2.80 -11.59
N ALA A 301 -8.77 2.48 -10.41
CA ALA A 301 -9.05 1.24 -9.67
C ALA A 301 -10.34 1.32 -8.82
N GLY A 302 -11.09 2.41 -8.88
CA GLY A 302 -12.37 2.62 -8.20
C GLY A 302 -12.27 3.10 -6.76
N TRP A 303 -11.09 3.49 -6.28
CA TRP A 303 -10.88 4.08 -4.97
C TRP A 303 -11.18 5.58 -4.99
N GLN A 304 -11.70 6.09 -3.87
CA GLN A 304 -11.76 7.53 -3.62
C GLN A 304 -10.82 7.85 -2.47
N VAL A 305 -9.90 8.80 -2.67
CA VAL A 305 -8.93 9.20 -1.65
C VAL A 305 -9.02 10.71 -1.46
N GLU A 306 -9.19 11.13 -0.21
CA GLU A 306 -9.37 12.53 0.17
C GLU A 306 -8.34 12.90 1.24
N LEU A 307 -7.66 14.02 1.07
CA LEU A 307 -6.81 14.63 2.10
C LEU A 307 -7.62 15.65 2.89
N SER A 308 -7.37 15.74 4.20
CA SER A 308 -7.98 16.80 5.02
C SER A 308 -7.44 18.19 4.70
N GLU A 309 -6.22 18.27 4.21
CA GLU A 309 -5.53 19.50 3.81
C GLU A 309 -4.51 19.16 2.71
N GLU A 310 -4.40 20.02 1.72
CA GLU A 310 -3.41 19.90 0.61
C GLU A 310 -2.24 20.86 0.78
N MET A 311 -2.38 21.86 1.65
CA MET A 311 -1.35 22.86 1.95
C MET A 311 -1.28 23.10 3.44
N ILE A 312 -0.07 22.99 4.02
CA ILE A 312 0.15 23.26 5.44
C ILE A 312 1.38 24.14 5.63
N ALA A 313 1.32 25.02 6.64
CA ALA A 313 2.48 25.79 7.11
C ALA A 313 3.02 25.18 8.41
N LEU A 314 4.32 24.97 8.48
CA LEU A 314 5.02 24.41 9.64
C LEU A 314 6.12 25.34 10.10
N ALA A 315 6.06 25.83 11.34
CA ALA A 315 7.19 26.50 11.96
C ALA A 315 8.37 25.53 12.15
N ALA A 316 9.55 26.06 12.40
CA ALA A 316 10.74 25.28 12.71
C ALA A 316 10.46 24.29 13.87
N GLY A 317 10.79 23.02 13.70
CA GLY A 317 10.57 21.95 14.67
C GLY A 317 9.10 21.58 14.93
N ALA A 318 8.14 22.21 14.25
CA ALA A 318 6.71 21.94 14.43
C ALA A 318 6.24 20.70 13.69
N SER A 319 5.11 20.15 14.16
CA SER A 319 4.44 19.01 13.51
C SER A 319 2.93 19.27 13.44
N LYS A 320 2.29 18.75 12.39
CA LYS A 320 0.84 18.77 12.21
C LYS A 320 0.34 17.39 11.81
N THR A 321 -0.78 16.98 12.38
CA THR A 321 -1.45 15.74 11.96
C THR A 321 -2.50 16.08 10.94
N ILE A 322 -2.45 15.40 9.79
CA ILE A 322 -3.46 15.41 8.73
C ILE A 322 -4.13 14.05 8.67
N THR A 323 -5.27 13.98 7.98
CA THR A 323 -5.95 12.72 7.73
C THR A 323 -6.07 12.44 6.24
N VAL A 324 -5.94 11.17 5.90
CA VAL A 324 -6.17 10.61 4.55
C VAL A 324 -7.35 9.66 4.66
N ALA A 325 -8.45 9.97 3.99
CA ALA A 325 -9.63 9.14 3.94
C ALA A 325 -9.66 8.36 2.63
N ALA A 326 -9.85 7.05 2.71
CA ALA A 326 -9.96 6.16 1.56
C ALA A 326 -11.31 5.45 1.57
N THR A 327 -12.05 5.50 0.46
CA THR A 327 -13.26 4.72 0.25
C THR A 327 -12.97 3.59 -0.74
N ALA A 328 -13.21 2.36 -0.30
CA ALA A 328 -12.96 1.17 -1.11
C ALA A 328 -14.01 0.99 -2.22
N PRO A 329 -13.64 0.40 -3.37
CA PRO A 329 -14.61 0.00 -4.38
C PRO A 329 -15.50 -1.14 -3.90
N SER A 330 -16.57 -1.44 -4.65
CA SER A 330 -17.47 -2.57 -4.40
C SER A 330 -16.93 -3.93 -4.86
N SER A 331 -15.75 -3.95 -5.53
CA SER A 331 -15.04 -5.16 -5.98
C SER A 331 -13.79 -5.42 -5.15
N ALA A 332 -13.18 -6.59 -5.32
CA ALA A 332 -11.85 -6.86 -4.78
C ALA A 332 -10.83 -5.89 -5.37
N SER A 333 -10.05 -5.26 -4.53
CA SER A 333 -9.02 -4.30 -4.93
C SER A 333 -8.02 -4.11 -3.79
N PHE A 334 -6.80 -3.75 -4.15
CA PHE A 334 -5.78 -3.29 -3.22
C PHE A 334 -5.42 -1.84 -3.55
N ALA A 335 -5.33 -1.01 -2.53
CA ALA A 335 -4.80 0.34 -2.63
C ALA A 335 -3.47 0.44 -1.89
N SER A 336 -2.41 0.85 -2.57
CA SER A 336 -1.24 1.45 -1.96
C SER A 336 -1.38 2.96 -2.12
N ILE A 337 -1.59 3.67 -1.03
CA ILE A 337 -1.76 5.12 -1.00
C ILE A 337 -0.41 5.74 -0.65
N VAL A 338 0.18 6.43 -1.59
CA VAL A 338 1.46 7.13 -1.41
C VAL A 338 1.18 8.61 -1.25
N LEU A 339 1.34 9.11 -0.02
CA LEU A 339 1.27 10.54 0.26
C LEU A 339 2.64 11.16 0.09
N ASN A 340 2.74 12.22 -0.70
CA ASN A 340 3.92 13.05 -0.85
C ASN A 340 3.75 14.37 -0.10
N ALA A 341 4.86 14.86 0.45
CA ALA A 341 4.98 16.18 1.06
C ALA A 341 6.14 16.92 0.41
N LYS A 342 5.83 17.98 -0.32
CA LYS A 342 6.79 18.79 -1.06
C LYS A 342 6.96 20.13 -0.37
N PRO A 343 8.13 20.45 0.19
CA PRO A 343 8.44 21.79 0.67
C PRO A 343 8.42 22.79 -0.48
N ILE A 344 7.74 23.91 -0.28
CA ILE A 344 7.67 25.02 -1.23
C ILE A 344 8.08 26.33 -0.54
N ASN A 345 8.48 27.33 -1.33
CA ASN A 345 8.89 28.65 -0.85
C ASN A 345 10.04 28.58 0.17
N VAL A 346 11.02 27.68 -0.02
CA VAL A 346 12.12 27.41 0.92
C VAL A 346 13.46 27.94 0.38
N ALA A 347 14.32 28.41 1.29
CA ALA A 347 15.68 28.87 0.99
C ALA A 347 16.67 27.70 1.03
N GLY A 348 16.48 26.69 0.20
CA GLY A 348 17.33 25.49 0.12
C GLY A 348 16.90 24.57 -0.99
N ILE A 349 17.53 23.40 -1.10
CA ILE A 349 17.15 22.39 -2.08
C ILE A 349 16.01 21.54 -1.49
N PRO A 350 14.77 21.64 -2.02
CA PRO A 350 13.65 20.88 -1.48
C PRO A 350 13.81 19.40 -1.78
N ARG A 351 13.42 18.59 -0.83
CA ARG A 351 13.29 17.15 -0.96
C ARG A 351 11.87 16.73 -0.60
N ASP A 352 11.25 15.99 -1.50
CA ASP A 352 9.93 15.46 -1.25
C ASP A 352 10.01 14.34 -0.20
N GLY A 353 9.19 14.46 0.85
CA GLY A 353 8.94 13.37 1.79
C GLY A 353 7.84 12.48 1.24
N SER A 354 7.87 11.20 1.57
CA SER A 354 6.78 10.30 1.22
C SER A 354 6.49 9.29 2.33
N VAL A 355 5.22 8.88 2.43
CA VAL A 355 4.80 7.77 3.29
C VAL A 355 3.75 6.94 2.55
N GLU A 356 3.80 5.64 2.75
CA GLU A 356 2.90 4.68 2.12
C GLU A 356 2.09 3.95 3.18
N HIS A 357 0.79 3.78 2.93
CA HIS A 357 -0.08 2.86 3.64
C HIS A 357 -1.11 2.29 2.67
N GLY A 358 -1.84 1.26 3.05
CA GLY A 358 -2.82 0.75 2.11
C GLY A 358 -3.82 -0.23 2.69
N TYR A 359 -4.75 -0.58 1.82
CA TYR A 359 -5.91 -1.38 2.14
C TYR A 359 -6.13 -2.49 1.12
N LEU A 360 -6.48 -3.68 1.62
CA LEU A 360 -7.03 -4.77 0.82
C LEU A 360 -8.53 -4.91 1.14
N THR A 361 -9.37 -4.96 0.11
CA THR A 361 -10.80 -5.17 0.33
C THR A 361 -11.08 -6.57 0.89
N GLN A 362 -11.93 -6.63 1.91
CA GLN A 362 -12.40 -7.89 2.47
C GLN A 362 -13.12 -8.75 1.43
N GLY A 363 -12.99 -10.06 1.54
CA GLY A 363 -13.57 -11.00 0.59
C GLY A 363 -12.79 -11.09 -0.74
N THR A 364 -11.55 -10.62 -0.79
CA THR A 364 -10.61 -10.94 -1.86
C THR A 364 -10.28 -12.44 -1.77
N ARG A 365 -10.50 -13.17 -2.85
CA ARG A 365 -10.34 -14.64 -2.90
C ARG A 365 -9.13 -15.08 -3.69
N VAL A 366 -8.77 -14.30 -4.71
CA VAL A 366 -7.61 -14.55 -5.56
C VAL A 366 -6.59 -13.44 -5.33
N ALA A 367 -5.44 -13.80 -4.82
CA ALA A 367 -4.32 -12.89 -4.68
C ALA A 367 -3.38 -13.03 -5.88
N VAL A 368 -3.00 -11.91 -6.46
CA VAL A 368 -2.03 -11.84 -7.55
C VAL A 368 -0.77 -11.16 -7.03
N TRP A 369 0.33 -11.89 -7.02
CA TRP A 369 1.64 -11.35 -6.68
C TRP A 369 2.53 -11.30 -7.91
N SER A 370 3.24 -10.20 -8.12
CA SER A 370 4.13 -10.04 -9.26
C SER A 370 5.48 -9.49 -8.81
N GLY A 371 6.55 -10.12 -9.24
CA GLY A 371 7.90 -9.61 -9.19
C GLY A 371 8.24 -8.68 -10.36
N ILE A 372 7.33 -8.49 -11.29
CA ILE A 372 7.47 -7.63 -12.46
C ILE A 372 6.73 -6.30 -12.17
N SER A 373 7.19 -5.20 -12.75
CA SER A 373 6.58 -3.87 -12.59
C SER A 373 5.05 -3.89 -12.85
N GLY A 374 4.29 -3.11 -12.12
CA GLY A 374 2.82 -3.15 -11.98
C GLY A 374 1.94 -3.32 -13.21
N GLY A 375 2.43 -3.09 -14.44
CA GLY A 375 1.67 -3.27 -15.66
C GLY A 375 1.28 -4.73 -15.97
N ALA A 376 2.16 -5.69 -15.70
CA ALA A 376 1.88 -7.11 -15.90
C ALA A 376 0.88 -7.63 -14.86
N ALA A 377 1.04 -7.27 -13.60
CA ALA A 377 0.11 -7.62 -12.54
C ALA A 377 -1.32 -7.13 -12.85
N GLY A 378 -1.45 -5.92 -13.38
CA GLY A 378 -2.74 -5.37 -13.82
C GLY A 378 -3.43 -6.21 -14.89
N GLN A 379 -2.68 -6.80 -15.84
CA GLN A 379 -3.24 -7.69 -16.85
C GLN A 379 -3.72 -9.02 -16.25
N PHE A 380 -3.01 -9.60 -15.27
CA PHE A 380 -3.45 -10.79 -14.57
C PHE A 380 -4.71 -10.52 -13.74
N VAL A 381 -4.76 -9.42 -13.01
CA VAL A 381 -5.94 -9.02 -12.22
C VAL A 381 -7.12 -8.79 -13.14
N SER A 382 -6.96 -8.03 -14.23
CA SER A 382 -8.02 -7.78 -15.20
C SER A 382 -8.54 -9.06 -15.85
N ALA A 383 -7.66 -10.01 -16.16
CA ALA A 383 -8.06 -11.31 -16.67
C ALA A 383 -8.81 -12.14 -15.62
N ALA A 384 -8.40 -12.12 -14.36
CA ALA A 384 -9.04 -12.83 -13.26
C ALA A 384 -10.42 -12.25 -12.90
N GLN A 385 -10.57 -10.93 -12.93
CA GLN A 385 -11.80 -10.24 -12.53
C GLN A 385 -13.01 -10.47 -13.44
N THR A 386 -12.82 -10.98 -14.67
CA THR A 386 -13.94 -11.17 -15.60
C THR A 386 -14.82 -12.36 -15.27
N THR A 387 -14.33 -13.34 -14.54
CA THR A 387 -14.95 -14.64 -14.41
C THR A 387 -15.15 -15.12 -12.99
N HIS A 388 -14.16 -14.92 -12.14
CA HIS A 388 -14.31 -15.09 -10.70
C HIS A 388 -14.73 -13.78 -10.07
N ALA A 389 -15.51 -13.05 -10.84
CA ALA A 389 -16.32 -11.90 -10.54
C ALA A 389 -15.81 -11.08 -9.37
N LYS A 390 -14.85 -10.20 -9.65
CA LYS A 390 -14.57 -9.11 -8.72
C LYS A 390 -13.84 -9.53 -7.43
N ASP A 391 -13.26 -10.74 -7.39
CA ASP A 391 -12.63 -11.27 -6.19
C ASP A 391 -11.10 -11.41 -6.31
N ALA A 392 -10.50 -10.88 -7.37
CA ALA A 392 -9.05 -10.87 -7.56
C ALA A 392 -8.46 -9.49 -7.30
N ALA A 393 -7.37 -9.43 -6.55
CA ALA A 393 -6.61 -8.21 -6.30
C ALA A 393 -5.11 -8.45 -6.46
N TYR A 394 -4.39 -7.44 -6.94
CA TYR A 394 -2.94 -7.40 -6.87
C TYR A 394 -2.51 -7.04 -5.46
N ILE A 395 -1.53 -7.76 -4.92
CA ILE A 395 -0.94 -7.50 -3.61
C ILE A 395 0.57 -7.36 -3.80
N PRO A 396 1.23 -6.33 -3.23
CA PRO A 396 2.69 -6.21 -3.33
C PRO A 396 3.36 -7.42 -2.66
N ALA A 397 4.39 -7.95 -3.31
CA ALA A 397 5.16 -9.09 -2.79
C ALA A 397 6.24 -8.63 -1.79
N THR A 398 5.89 -7.78 -0.83
CA THR A 398 6.77 -7.37 0.27
C THR A 398 6.52 -8.22 1.49
N GLU A 399 7.56 -8.40 2.32
CA GLU A 399 7.41 -9.15 3.57
C GLU A 399 6.29 -8.60 4.46
N GLU A 400 6.21 -7.28 4.58
CA GLU A 400 5.17 -6.60 5.36
C GLU A 400 3.74 -6.87 4.83
N ALA A 401 3.57 -6.86 3.49
CA ALA A 401 2.28 -7.13 2.88
C ALA A 401 1.91 -8.62 3.01
N LEU A 402 2.87 -9.53 2.86
CA LEU A 402 2.66 -10.97 3.07
C LEU A 402 2.33 -11.32 4.53
N GLN A 403 2.87 -10.57 5.50
CA GLN A 403 2.51 -10.71 6.91
C GLN A 403 1.10 -10.17 7.20
N ALA A 404 0.73 -9.03 6.60
CA ALA A 404 -0.58 -8.42 6.78
C ALA A 404 -1.70 -9.19 6.06
N PHE A 405 -1.39 -9.82 4.94
CA PHE A 405 -2.29 -10.58 4.08
C PHE A 405 -1.68 -11.94 3.75
N PRO A 406 -1.72 -12.90 4.69
CA PRO A 406 -1.09 -14.20 4.51
C PRO A 406 -1.63 -14.94 3.28
N PRO A 407 -0.78 -15.56 2.45
CA PRO A 407 -1.21 -16.28 1.26
C PRO A 407 -2.26 -17.37 1.53
N THR A 408 -2.23 -17.94 2.72
CA THR A 408 -3.16 -19.00 3.15
C THR A 408 -4.60 -18.53 3.41
N GLU A 409 -4.84 -17.23 3.46
CA GLU A 409 -6.20 -16.66 3.59
C GLU A 409 -6.94 -16.60 2.25
N PHE A 410 -6.24 -16.76 1.12
CA PHE A 410 -6.84 -16.74 -0.22
C PHE A 410 -7.20 -18.15 -0.69
N ASP A 411 -8.19 -18.26 -1.56
CA ASP A 411 -8.58 -19.54 -2.18
C ASP A 411 -7.61 -19.95 -3.29
N ALA A 412 -7.07 -18.97 -4.01
CA ALA A 412 -6.04 -19.19 -5.00
C ALA A 412 -4.99 -18.06 -5.00
N GLY A 413 -3.74 -18.45 -5.30
CA GLY A 413 -2.61 -17.56 -5.53
C GLY A 413 -2.16 -17.58 -6.98
N VAL A 414 -1.92 -16.41 -7.56
CA VAL A 414 -1.31 -16.24 -8.86
C VAL A 414 0.04 -15.58 -8.69
N PHE A 415 1.10 -16.30 -9.02
CA PHE A 415 2.49 -15.84 -8.88
C PHE A 415 3.09 -15.56 -10.24
N CYS A 416 3.31 -14.29 -10.55
CA CYS A 416 4.00 -13.84 -11.76
C CYS A 416 5.47 -13.60 -11.40
N VAL A 417 6.32 -14.57 -11.70
CA VAL A 417 7.74 -14.53 -11.33
C VAL A 417 8.51 -13.73 -12.37
N GLY A 418 9.02 -12.58 -11.97
CA GLY A 418 9.99 -11.81 -12.75
C GLY A 418 11.43 -12.21 -12.42
N VAL A 419 12.35 -11.84 -13.30
CA VAL A 419 13.79 -12.11 -13.14
C VAL A 419 14.50 -11.00 -12.36
N ASP A 420 13.78 -9.95 -11.96
CA ASP A 420 14.34 -8.78 -11.29
C ASP A 420 14.68 -8.98 -9.78
N GLY A 421 14.54 -10.20 -9.29
CA GLY A 421 14.98 -10.62 -7.95
C GLY A 421 14.08 -10.17 -6.79
N ARG A 422 13.01 -9.40 -7.02
CA ARG A 422 12.09 -8.98 -5.95
C ARG A 422 11.22 -10.13 -5.44
N PHE A 423 10.94 -11.07 -6.34
CA PHE A 423 10.17 -12.25 -6.03
C PHE A 423 10.99 -13.43 -6.54
N SER A 424 11.89 -13.92 -5.71
CA SER A 424 12.78 -15.01 -6.12
C SER A 424 11.98 -16.28 -6.39
N ILE A 425 12.38 -17.04 -7.40
CA ILE A 425 11.75 -18.33 -7.73
C ILE A 425 11.70 -19.27 -6.50
N PRO A 426 12.77 -19.39 -5.67
CA PRO A 426 12.69 -20.17 -4.44
C PRO A 426 11.62 -19.70 -3.47
N GLY A 427 11.49 -18.39 -3.24
CA GLY A 427 10.47 -17.84 -2.35
C GLY A 427 9.05 -18.10 -2.86
N VAL A 428 8.82 -17.96 -4.17
CA VAL A 428 7.53 -18.31 -4.79
C VAL A 428 7.21 -19.79 -4.65
N ALA A 429 8.17 -20.67 -4.89
CA ALA A 429 7.97 -22.11 -4.75
C ALA A 429 7.64 -22.49 -3.29
N GLN A 430 8.26 -21.82 -2.32
CA GLN A 430 7.95 -22.01 -0.90
C GLN A 430 6.52 -21.54 -0.55
N LEU A 431 6.11 -20.37 -1.03
CA LEU A 431 4.74 -19.87 -0.83
C LEU A 431 3.71 -20.76 -1.54
N ALA A 432 4.01 -21.23 -2.75
CA ALA A 432 3.16 -22.15 -3.49
C ALA A 432 3.02 -23.50 -2.76
N LEU A 433 4.10 -24.03 -2.21
CA LEU A 433 4.10 -25.22 -1.39
C LEU A 433 3.23 -25.01 -0.13
N LEU A 434 3.38 -23.89 0.56
CA LEU A 434 2.60 -23.56 1.74
C LEU A 434 1.09 -23.51 1.42
N MET A 435 0.70 -22.82 0.34
CA MET A 435 -0.70 -22.74 -0.09
C MET A 435 -1.26 -24.11 -0.46
N THR A 436 -0.54 -24.87 -1.28
CA THR A 436 -1.00 -26.17 -1.77
C THR A 436 -1.11 -27.21 -0.65
N SER A 437 -0.23 -27.17 0.36
CA SER A 437 -0.32 -28.01 1.54
C SER A 437 -1.60 -27.79 2.36
N GLN A 438 -2.24 -26.62 2.19
CA GLN A 438 -3.52 -26.27 2.81
C GLN A 438 -4.72 -26.41 1.86
N GLY A 439 -4.54 -27.11 0.75
CA GLY A 439 -5.61 -27.34 -0.22
C GLY A 439 -5.92 -26.13 -1.13
N LYS A 440 -5.11 -25.06 -1.08
CA LYS A 440 -5.32 -23.85 -1.89
C LYS A 440 -4.79 -24.03 -3.32
N GLY A 441 -5.46 -23.41 -4.29
CA GLY A 441 -5.04 -23.42 -5.69
C GLY A 441 -3.87 -22.47 -5.96
N VAL A 442 -2.95 -22.86 -6.85
CA VAL A 442 -1.79 -22.02 -7.18
C VAL A 442 -1.51 -22.03 -8.68
N TYR A 443 -1.39 -20.84 -9.26
CA TYR A 443 -0.80 -20.65 -10.59
C TYR A 443 0.55 -19.97 -10.48
N VAL A 444 1.59 -20.59 -11.03
CA VAL A 444 2.95 -20.04 -11.12
C VAL A 444 3.32 -19.82 -12.57
N ALA A 445 3.52 -18.57 -12.95
CA ALA A 445 4.06 -18.16 -14.24
C ALA A 445 5.54 -17.76 -14.04
N ALA A 446 6.47 -18.62 -14.46
CA ALA A 446 7.90 -18.45 -14.22
C ALA A 446 8.73 -18.79 -15.47
N PRO A 447 9.08 -17.82 -16.31
CA PRO A 447 9.77 -18.05 -17.59
C PRO A 447 11.06 -18.88 -17.47
N MET A 448 11.84 -18.69 -16.43
CA MET A 448 13.09 -19.41 -16.20
C MET A 448 13.10 -20.22 -14.88
N GLY A 449 11.92 -20.63 -14.40
CA GLY A 449 11.79 -21.23 -13.07
C GLY A 449 12.57 -22.52 -12.88
N ILE A 450 12.58 -23.39 -13.89
CA ILE A 450 13.21 -24.69 -13.84
C ILE A 450 14.71 -24.57 -14.09
N SER A 451 15.15 -23.73 -15.05
CA SER A 451 16.57 -23.49 -15.31
C SER A 451 17.28 -22.90 -14.10
N VAL A 452 16.60 -22.04 -13.37
CA VAL A 452 17.11 -21.51 -12.12
C VAL A 452 17.13 -22.59 -11.02
N ALA A 453 16.07 -23.40 -10.91
CA ALA A 453 15.96 -24.46 -9.91
C ALA A 453 16.98 -25.59 -10.09
N THR A 454 17.25 -25.97 -11.35
CA THR A 454 18.11 -27.12 -11.68
C THR A 454 19.59 -26.75 -11.86
N ASN A 455 19.94 -25.47 -11.89
CA ASN A 455 21.33 -25.04 -11.99
C ASN A 455 22.04 -25.25 -10.65
N ALA A 456 22.84 -26.30 -10.54
CA ALA A 456 23.62 -26.68 -9.37
C ALA A 456 24.60 -25.58 -8.90
N GLN A 457 24.96 -24.63 -9.75
CA GLN A 457 25.81 -23.48 -9.41
C GLN A 457 25.01 -22.28 -8.87
N ASN A 458 23.69 -22.34 -8.92
CA ASN A 458 22.84 -21.24 -8.45
C ASN A 458 22.61 -21.37 -6.93
N GLN A 459 23.40 -20.62 -6.16
CA GLN A 459 23.30 -20.58 -4.69
C GLN A 459 21.92 -20.11 -4.18
N GLN A 460 21.04 -19.58 -5.04
CA GLN A 460 19.72 -19.12 -4.62
C GLN A 460 18.81 -20.22 -4.07
N PHE A 461 18.96 -21.45 -4.53
CA PHE A 461 18.21 -22.59 -4.00
C PHE A 461 18.89 -23.35 -2.86
N ALA A 462 20.15 -23.05 -2.54
CA ALA A 462 20.87 -23.73 -1.47
C ALA A 462 20.18 -23.57 -0.09
N GLY A 463 19.46 -22.46 0.12
CA GLY A 463 18.67 -22.19 1.32
C GLY A 463 17.21 -22.69 1.26
N TYR A 464 16.78 -23.29 0.15
CA TYR A 464 15.37 -23.67 -0.09
C TYR A 464 15.23 -25.08 -0.70
N PRO A 465 15.73 -26.13 -0.04
CA PRO A 465 15.71 -27.49 -0.59
C PRO A 465 14.30 -28.00 -0.84
N GLU A 466 13.33 -27.65 0.01
CA GLU A 466 11.91 -28.03 -0.13
C GLU A 466 11.26 -27.38 -1.36
N ALA A 467 11.59 -26.15 -1.68
CA ALA A 467 11.12 -25.46 -2.87
C ALA A 467 11.65 -26.11 -4.15
N ASN A 468 12.92 -26.53 -4.15
CA ASN A 468 13.49 -27.29 -5.25
C ASN A 468 12.82 -28.66 -5.42
N ALA A 469 12.63 -29.40 -4.33
CA ALA A 469 11.95 -30.70 -4.32
C ALA A 469 10.48 -30.55 -4.81
N TRP A 470 9.82 -29.46 -4.46
CA TRP A 470 8.45 -29.19 -4.96
C TRP A 470 8.41 -29.09 -6.49
N ILE A 471 9.35 -28.36 -7.12
CA ILE A 471 9.43 -28.25 -8.57
C ILE A 471 9.84 -29.60 -9.23
N THR A 472 10.92 -30.22 -8.72
CA THR A 472 11.58 -31.35 -9.42
C THR A 472 10.94 -32.71 -9.11
N GLU A 473 10.40 -32.88 -7.91
CA GLU A 473 9.84 -34.15 -7.44
C GLU A 473 8.31 -34.09 -7.40
N THR A 474 7.70 -33.06 -6.78
CA THR A 474 6.25 -32.96 -6.65
C THR A 474 5.59 -32.64 -7.99
N LEU A 475 6.07 -31.61 -8.69
CA LEU A 475 5.62 -31.31 -10.05
C LEU A 475 6.26 -32.24 -11.11
N GLY A 476 7.41 -32.85 -10.78
CA GLY A 476 8.13 -33.77 -11.64
C GLY A 476 8.68 -33.11 -12.90
N LEU A 477 9.13 -31.88 -12.83
CA LEU A 477 9.61 -31.12 -13.98
C LEU A 477 11.12 -31.24 -14.13
N LYS A 478 11.57 -31.50 -15.37
CA LYS A 478 12.98 -31.56 -15.74
C LYS A 478 13.26 -30.68 -16.93
N LEU A 479 14.24 -29.79 -16.81
CA LEU A 479 14.66 -28.91 -17.90
C LEU A 479 15.14 -29.72 -19.11
N GLN A 480 14.64 -29.40 -20.29
CA GLN A 480 15.10 -29.93 -21.57
C GLN A 480 15.92 -28.91 -22.36
N GLY A 481 15.63 -27.63 -22.16
CA GLY A 481 16.31 -26.54 -22.84
C GLY A 481 15.60 -25.21 -22.62
N THR A 482 16.01 -24.21 -23.35
CA THR A 482 15.38 -22.91 -23.35
C THR A 482 14.95 -22.53 -24.75
N GLY A 483 13.77 -21.91 -24.87
CA GLY A 483 13.21 -21.41 -26.14
C GLY A 483 12.82 -19.94 -26.03
N PRO A 484 12.73 -19.23 -27.15
CA PRO A 484 12.29 -17.84 -27.14
C PRO A 484 10.78 -17.73 -26.86
N VAL A 485 10.38 -16.76 -26.03
CA VAL A 485 8.98 -16.32 -25.89
C VAL A 485 8.63 -15.36 -27.02
N ALA A 486 9.61 -14.59 -27.47
CA ALA A 486 9.54 -13.75 -28.65
C ALA A 486 10.96 -13.58 -29.23
N ARG A 487 11.12 -13.59 -30.54
CA ARG A 487 12.44 -13.33 -31.17
C ARG A 487 12.56 -11.89 -31.58
N TYR A 488 13.63 -11.24 -31.11
CA TYR A 488 14.14 -10.03 -31.73
C TYR A 488 15.01 -10.40 -32.94
N THR A 489 14.61 -9.96 -34.10
CA THR A 489 15.48 -9.96 -35.29
C THR A 489 15.69 -8.51 -35.71
N GLY A 490 16.77 -7.89 -35.21
CA GLY A 490 16.96 -6.45 -35.28
C GLY A 490 15.94 -5.70 -34.39
N ASN A 491 15.28 -4.66 -34.91
CA ASN A 491 14.24 -3.90 -34.20
C ASN A 491 12.81 -4.46 -34.41
N THR A 492 12.66 -5.63 -35.01
CA THR A 492 11.35 -6.21 -35.34
C THR A 492 11.06 -7.39 -34.42
N LEU A 493 9.96 -7.31 -33.71
CA LEU A 493 9.45 -8.36 -32.83
C LEU A 493 8.73 -9.41 -33.68
N THR A 494 9.21 -10.66 -33.69
CA THR A 494 8.49 -11.78 -34.33
C THR A 494 7.63 -12.46 -33.26
N PRO A 495 6.30 -12.46 -33.37
CA PRO A 495 5.41 -13.18 -32.50
C PRO A 495 5.78 -14.66 -32.40
N TYR A 496 5.71 -15.20 -31.19
CA TYR A 496 5.92 -16.62 -30.95
C TYR A 496 4.59 -17.33 -30.71
N THR A 497 4.39 -18.52 -31.22
CA THR A 497 3.13 -19.24 -31.12
C THR A 497 3.25 -20.42 -30.16
N LEU A 498 2.33 -20.50 -29.20
CA LEU A 498 2.14 -21.67 -28.36
C LEU A 498 0.88 -22.41 -28.75
N ASN A 499 0.91 -23.73 -28.60
CA ASN A 499 -0.19 -24.61 -28.92
C ASN A 499 -0.75 -25.27 -27.67
N GLY A 500 -2.06 -25.16 -27.48
CA GLY A 500 -2.78 -25.82 -26.40
C GLY A 500 -3.12 -27.28 -26.77
N VAL A 501 -3.22 -28.13 -25.78
CA VAL A 501 -3.70 -29.49 -25.92
C VAL A 501 -5.23 -29.50 -25.96
N GLY A 502 -5.81 -29.85 -27.12
CA GLY A 502 -7.27 -29.80 -27.33
C GLY A 502 -8.10 -30.70 -26.41
N SER A 503 -7.51 -31.76 -25.85
CA SER A 503 -8.16 -32.64 -24.86
C SER A 503 -8.07 -32.09 -23.42
N GLU A 504 -7.25 -31.07 -23.17
CA GLU A 504 -7.03 -30.51 -21.86
C GLU A 504 -7.80 -29.17 -21.70
N PRO A 505 -8.60 -28.99 -20.65
CA PRO A 505 -9.41 -27.78 -20.45
C PRO A 505 -8.62 -26.50 -20.49
N LEU A 506 -7.39 -26.47 -19.97
CA LEU A 506 -6.51 -25.30 -19.98
C LEU A 506 -5.95 -25.01 -21.38
N GLY A 507 -5.83 -26.04 -22.21
CA GLY A 507 -5.32 -25.93 -23.59
C GLY A 507 -6.38 -25.58 -24.63
N GLN A 508 -7.62 -25.24 -24.24
CA GLN A 508 -8.74 -25.01 -25.17
C GLN A 508 -9.09 -23.52 -25.29
N THR A 509 -9.74 -23.16 -26.38
CA THR A 509 -10.46 -21.89 -26.56
C THR A 509 -11.80 -21.89 -25.81
N ASP A 510 -12.51 -20.78 -25.83
CA ASP A 510 -13.89 -20.64 -25.36
C ASP A 510 -14.86 -21.63 -26.05
N LYS A 511 -14.54 -22.05 -27.24
CA LYS A 511 -15.31 -23.05 -28.03
C LYS A 511 -14.85 -24.51 -27.84
N ASN A 512 -14.05 -24.77 -26.81
CA ASN A 512 -13.49 -26.09 -26.51
C ASN A 512 -12.64 -26.72 -27.62
N ALA A 513 -12.06 -25.89 -28.51
CA ALA A 513 -11.06 -26.32 -29.51
C ALA A 513 -9.64 -26.09 -28.98
N ALA A 514 -8.65 -26.77 -29.53
CA ALA A 514 -7.25 -26.52 -29.18
C ALA A 514 -6.91 -25.03 -29.37
N ALA A 515 -6.37 -24.41 -28.36
CA ALA A 515 -6.01 -23.01 -28.40
C ALA A 515 -4.66 -22.81 -29.11
N THR A 516 -4.51 -21.67 -29.76
CA THR A 516 -3.23 -21.18 -30.28
C THR A 516 -3.04 -19.77 -29.76
N TRP A 517 -1.97 -19.54 -29.03
CA TRP A 517 -1.66 -18.23 -28.46
C TRP A 517 -0.47 -17.62 -29.17
N ASN A 518 -0.67 -16.42 -29.69
CA ASN A 518 0.42 -15.61 -30.23
C ASN A 518 0.96 -14.77 -29.08
N LEU A 519 2.20 -15.04 -28.68
CA LEU A 519 2.89 -14.32 -27.63
C LEU A 519 3.66 -13.15 -28.21
N ASN A 520 3.59 -12.05 -27.53
CA ASN A 520 4.35 -10.85 -27.86
C ASN A 520 4.91 -10.23 -26.59
N ARG A 521 5.85 -9.34 -26.74
CA ARG A 521 6.32 -8.49 -25.65
C ARG A 521 5.22 -7.50 -25.30
N PRO A 522 4.69 -7.47 -24.06
CA PRO A 522 3.56 -6.63 -23.70
C PRO A 522 3.81 -5.12 -23.86
N THR A 523 5.06 -4.68 -23.72
CA THR A 523 5.48 -3.27 -23.93
C THR A 523 6.92 -3.22 -24.46
N GLN A 524 7.32 -2.10 -25.09
CA GLN A 524 8.71 -1.88 -25.54
C GLN A 524 9.72 -1.86 -24.39
N ASN A 525 9.28 -1.64 -23.17
CA ASN A 525 10.12 -1.49 -21.96
C ASN A 525 10.17 -2.77 -21.11
N TRP A 526 9.78 -3.91 -21.66
CA TRP A 526 9.80 -5.17 -20.92
C TRP A 526 11.24 -5.69 -20.74
N PRO A 527 11.59 -6.22 -19.56
CA PRO A 527 12.94 -6.72 -19.34
C PRO A 527 13.35 -7.84 -20.30
N PHE A 528 14.60 -7.79 -20.76
CA PHE A 528 15.22 -8.71 -21.72
C PHE A 528 15.00 -10.21 -21.38
N TYR A 529 14.95 -10.59 -20.12
CA TYR A 529 14.85 -11.98 -19.67
C TYR A 529 13.45 -12.59 -19.76
N CYS A 530 12.42 -11.79 -20.06
CA CYS A 530 11.10 -12.32 -20.37
C CYS A 530 11.00 -12.86 -21.82
N GLU A 531 12.07 -12.78 -22.59
CA GLU A 531 12.17 -13.29 -23.97
C GLU A 531 12.54 -14.76 -24.03
N VAL A 532 12.91 -15.38 -22.89
CA VAL A 532 13.36 -16.78 -22.83
C VAL A 532 12.42 -17.55 -21.90
N GLN A 533 11.96 -18.71 -22.35
CA GLN A 533 11.15 -19.65 -21.57
C GLN A 533 11.86 -21.00 -21.42
N ASP A 534 11.66 -21.66 -20.32
CA ASP A 534 12.09 -23.03 -20.12
C ASP A 534 11.21 -23.98 -20.94
N VAL A 535 11.84 -24.95 -21.59
CA VAL A 535 11.21 -26.13 -22.19
C VAL A 535 11.54 -27.32 -21.31
N PHE A 536 10.53 -28.07 -20.90
CA PHE A 536 10.72 -29.14 -19.93
C PHE A 536 10.03 -30.45 -20.31
N SER A 537 10.37 -31.51 -19.62
CA SER A 537 9.68 -32.80 -19.66
C SER A 537 9.08 -33.11 -18.28
N ILE A 538 8.13 -34.02 -18.25
CA ILE A 538 7.50 -34.53 -17.06
C ILE A 538 8.12 -35.87 -16.71
N ASN A 539 8.57 -36.03 -15.46
CA ASN A 539 9.15 -37.29 -14.98
C ASN A 539 8.09 -38.41 -14.98
N ALA A 540 8.50 -39.63 -15.28
CA ALA A 540 7.65 -40.80 -15.21
C ALA A 540 7.09 -40.98 -13.78
N GLY A 541 5.78 -41.19 -13.67
CA GLY A 541 5.09 -41.33 -12.38
C GLY A 541 4.62 -40.02 -11.74
N SER A 542 5.00 -38.87 -12.29
CA SER A 542 4.41 -37.59 -11.88
C SER A 542 2.92 -37.53 -12.22
N LYS A 543 2.14 -36.79 -11.41
CA LYS A 543 0.73 -36.50 -11.66
C LYS A 543 0.51 -35.26 -12.54
N SER A 544 1.58 -34.67 -13.03
CA SER A 544 1.52 -33.50 -13.90
C SER A 544 1.06 -33.90 -15.31
N VAL A 545 0.19 -33.06 -15.87
CA VAL A 545 -0.37 -33.22 -17.21
C VAL A 545 -0.05 -31.96 -18.02
N SER A 546 0.52 -32.12 -19.19
CA SER A 546 0.83 -31.01 -20.10
C SER A 546 -0.43 -30.43 -20.72
N TRP A 547 -0.53 -29.11 -20.80
CA TRP A 547 -1.63 -28.40 -21.45
C TRP A 547 -1.17 -27.39 -22.51
N ALA A 548 0.13 -27.08 -22.55
CA ALA A 548 0.71 -26.16 -23.55
C ALA A 548 2.08 -26.61 -24.01
N TYR A 549 2.33 -26.40 -25.32
CA TYR A 549 3.58 -26.72 -25.99
C TYR A 549 4.10 -25.55 -26.80
N SER A 550 5.43 -25.43 -26.88
CA SER A 550 6.10 -24.41 -27.72
C SER A 550 6.37 -24.89 -29.15
N ASP A 551 5.93 -26.07 -29.50
CA ASP A 551 6.06 -26.64 -30.86
C ASP A 551 4.74 -27.27 -31.29
N ASN A 552 4.64 -27.50 -32.60
CA ASN A 552 3.47 -28.17 -33.24
C ASN A 552 3.55 -29.71 -33.18
N LYS A 553 4.59 -30.26 -32.58
CA LYS A 553 4.82 -31.71 -32.42
C LYS A 553 4.43 -32.23 -31.06
N ASN A 554 4.04 -31.32 -30.14
CA ASN A 554 3.71 -31.60 -28.73
C ASN A 554 4.86 -32.29 -27.97
N THR A 555 6.10 -31.87 -28.25
CA THR A 555 7.31 -32.38 -27.58
C THR A 555 7.88 -31.43 -26.57
N ASN A 556 7.78 -30.14 -26.82
CA ASN A 556 8.36 -29.07 -26.00
C ASN A 556 7.33 -28.53 -25.03
N ILE A 557 7.19 -29.13 -23.86
CA ILE A 557 6.22 -28.73 -22.84
C ILE A 557 6.62 -27.39 -22.25
N VAL A 558 5.65 -26.47 -22.14
CA VAL A 558 5.80 -25.12 -21.53
C VAL A 558 4.68 -24.80 -20.56
N GLY A 559 3.74 -25.72 -20.33
CA GLY A 559 2.67 -25.57 -19.34
C GLY A 559 2.16 -26.91 -18.85
N ILE A 560 2.01 -27.04 -17.52
CA ILE A 560 1.43 -28.22 -16.86
C ILE A 560 0.35 -27.83 -15.85
N ARG A 561 -0.55 -28.78 -15.57
CA ARG A 561 -1.37 -28.79 -14.38
C ARG A 561 -1.06 -30.02 -13.54
N CYS A 562 -1.21 -29.92 -12.24
CA CYS A 562 -0.97 -31.02 -11.31
C CYS A 562 -2.03 -31.03 -10.21
N GLU A 563 -2.51 -32.23 -9.85
CA GLU A 563 -3.45 -32.44 -8.76
C GLU A 563 -2.97 -33.62 -7.91
N ASN A 564 -2.48 -33.33 -6.72
CA ASN A 564 -2.08 -34.35 -5.75
C ASN A 564 -3.21 -34.57 -4.72
N SER A 565 -3.47 -35.84 -4.40
CA SER A 565 -4.49 -36.21 -3.43
C SER A 565 -4.24 -35.53 -2.08
N GLY A 566 -5.24 -34.79 -1.57
CA GLY A 566 -5.15 -34.10 -0.29
C GLY A 566 -4.35 -32.79 -0.31
N GLN A 567 -3.93 -32.32 -1.49
CA GLN A 567 -3.25 -31.04 -1.68
C GLN A 567 -4.03 -30.16 -2.66
N GLY A 568 -3.70 -28.85 -2.66
CA GLY A 568 -4.25 -27.91 -3.62
C GLY A 568 -3.77 -28.18 -5.05
N ARG A 569 -4.54 -27.67 -6.00
CA ARG A 569 -4.24 -27.80 -7.43
C ARG A 569 -3.19 -26.81 -7.86
N VAL A 570 -2.32 -27.23 -8.78
CA VAL A 570 -1.24 -26.38 -9.32
C VAL A 570 -1.40 -26.25 -10.84
N VAL A 571 -1.22 -25.02 -11.32
CA VAL A 571 -0.95 -24.73 -12.73
C VAL A 571 0.45 -24.08 -12.77
N TYR A 572 1.30 -24.57 -13.64
CA TYR A 572 2.62 -24.00 -13.87
C TYR A 572 2.82 -23.74 -15.37
N SER A 573 3.38 -22.58 -15.69
CA SER A 573 3.83 -22.27 -17.05
C SER A 573 5.18 -21.56 -17.03
N SER A 574 6.02 -21.86 -18.02
CA SER A 574 7.27 -21.12 -18.26
C SER A 574 7.05 -19.83 -19.07
N TRP A 575 5.85 -19.29 -19.02
CA TRP A 575 5.44 -18.01 -19.63
C TRP A 575 4.21 -17.48 -18.89
N GLY A 576 3.93 -16.20 -19.02
CA GLY A 576 2.78 -15.58 -18.36
C GLY A 576 1.66 -15.23 -19.36
N VAL A 577 0.42 -15.14 -18.86
CA VAL A 577 -0.75 -14.75 -19.66
C VAL A 577 -0.61 -13.35 -20.25
N GLU A 578 0.19 -12.49 -19.65
CA GLU A 578 0.49 -11.13 -20.12
C GLU A 578 1.17 -11.10 -21.48
N HIS A 579 1.83 -12.18 -21.87
CA HIS A 579 2.46 -12.32 -23.18
C HIS A 579 1.47 -12.59 -24.31
N ILE A 580 0.24 -12.99 -24.02
CA ILE A 580 -0.79 -13.22 -25.02
C ILE A 580 -1.28 -11.88 -25.58
N ASN A 581 -1.21 -11.69 -26.91
CA ASN A 581 -1.66 -10.46 -27.57
C ASN A 581 -3.16 -10.19 -27.41
N ASP A 582 -3.97 -11.23 -27.55
CA ASP A 582 -5.42 -11.14 -27.52
C ASP A 582 -5.96 -11.08 -26.10
N ALA A 583 -6.63 -9.98 -25.76
CA ALA A 583 -7.20 -9.76 -24.43
C ALA A 583 -8.29 -10.78 -24.06
N ASN A 584 -9.08 -11.25 -25.02
CA ASN A 584 -10.12 -12.26 -24.77
C ASN A 584 -9.50 -13.63 -24.54
N ALA A 585 -8.43 -13.96 -25.29
CA ALA A 585 -7.67 -15.19 -25.06
C ALA A 585 -7.00 -15.19 -23.68
N ARG A 586 -6.46 -14.05 -23.22
CA ARG A 586 -5.95 -13.92 -21.84
C ARG A 586 -7.03 -14.20 -20.80
N LYS A 587 -8.20 -13.59 -21.00
CA LYS A 587 -9.35 -13.78 -20.09
C LYS A 587 -9.82 -15.22 -20.08
N THR A 588 -9.97 -15.84 -21.24
CA THR A 588 -10.41 -17.24 -21.39
C THR A 588 -9.43 -18.19 -20.71
N LEU A 589 -8.12 -18.01 -20.93
CA LEU A 589 -7.10 -18.85 -20.29
C LEU A 589 -7.11 -18.67 -18.77
N MET A 590 -7.13 -17.44 -18.28
CA MET A 590 -7.17 -17.18 -16.84
C MET A 590 -8.45 -17.73 -16.20
N GLN A 591 -9.60 -17.63 -16.87
CA GLN A 591 -10.82 -18.28 -16.45
C GLN A 591 -10.61 -19.76 -16.20
N ARG A 592 -10.10 -20.48 -17.21
CA ARG A 592 -9.89 -21.92 -17.13
C ARG A 592 -8.88 -22.30 -16.05
N ILE A 593 -7.83 -21.48 -15.88
CA ILE A 593 -6.87 -21.65 -14.80
C ILE A 593 -7.58 -21.54 -13.44
N LEU A 594 -8.36 -20.49 -13.22
CA LEU A 594 -9.05 -20.27 -11.95
C LEU A 594 -10.19 -21.30 -11.73
N ASP A 595 -10.91 -21.69 -12.77
CA ASP A 595 -11.91 -22.78 -12.69
C ASP A 595 -11.26 -24.11 -12.30
N TYR A 596 -10.06 -24.39 -12.80
CA TYR A 596 -9.31 -25.57 -12.39
C TYR A 596 -8.80 -25.44 -10.95
N LEU A 597 -8.24 -24.31 -10.57
CA LEU A 597 -7.69 -24.09 -9.21
C LEU A 597 -8.76 -24.03 -8.14
N MET A 598 -9.93 -23.49 -8.46
CA MET A 598 -11.08 -23.29 -7.57
C MET A 598 -12.34 -23.86 -8.20
N PRO A 599 -12.47 -25.19 -8.36
CA PRO A 599 -13.64 -25.78 -9.00
C PRO A 599 -14.90 -25.42 -8.21
N ALA A 600 -15.93 -25.00 -8.91
CA ALA A 600 -17.22 -24.61 -8.35
C ALA A 600 -17.92 -25.75 -7.56
N GLY A 601 -17.41 -26.98 -7.69
CA GLY A 601 -17.94 -28.17 -7.08
C GLY A 601 -17.55 -28.41 -5.63
N ASP A 602 -16.47 -27.85 -5.16
CA ASP A 602 -15.84 -28.25 -3.89
C ASP A 602 -15.85 -27.14 -2.82
N ARG A 603 -16.62 -26.09 -3.01
CA ARG A 603 -16.66 -24.94 -2.08
C ARG A 603 -18.08 -24.58 -1.66
N PRO A 604 -18.23 -23.95 -0.46
CA PRO A 604 -19.45 -23.26 -0.12
C PRO A 604 -19.61 -22.00 -0.97
N VAL A 605 -20.84 -21.57 -1.18
CA VAL A 605 -21.13 -20.25 -1.79
C VAL A 605 -22.28 -19.62 -1.00
N ILE A 606 -21.97 -18.55 -0.27
CA ILE A 606 -22.99 -17.80 0.47
C ILE A 606 -23.80 -16.92 -0.48
N SER A 607 -25.10 -17.01 -0.36
CA SER A 607 -26.06 -16.13 -1.03
C SER A 607 -27.09 -15.62 -0.03
N VAL A 608 -27.43 -14.36 -0.08
CA VAL A 608 -28.53 -13.79 0.72
C VAL A 608 -29.63 -13.27 -0.21
N ASN A 609 -30.86 -13.56 0.14
CA ASN A 609 -32.01 -13.12 -0.67
C ASN A 609 -32.29 -11.62 -0.53
N ASN A 610 -31.70 -10.96 0.47
CA ASN A 610 -31.87 -9.52 0.69
C ASN A 610 -30.60 -8.93 1.33
N THR A 611 -30.03 -7.91 0.68
CA THR A 611 -28.84 -7.19 1.15
C THR A 611 -29.16 -5.90 1.90
N SER A 612 -30.46 -5.59 2.10
CA SER A 612 -30.89 -4.40 2.83
C SER A 612 -32.22 -4.65 3.52
N LEU A 613 -32.30 -4.44 4.83
CA LEU A 613 -33.50 -4.47 5.63
C LEU A 613 -33.91 -3.05 6.03
N ASN A 614 -35.08 -2.61 5.56
CA ASN A 614 -35.65 -1.31 5.93
C ASN A 614 -36.84 -1.51 6.87
N PHE A 615 -36.64 -1.23 8.13
CA PHE A 615 -37.63 -1.39 9.19
C PHE A 615 -38.74 -0.31 9.14
N GLY A 616 -38.55 0.76 8.37
CA GLY A 616 -39.45 1.91 8.33
C GLY A 616 -39.49 2.65 9.65
N SER A 617 -40.69 3.26 9.96
CA SER A 617 -40.90 3.95 11.21
C SER A 617 -41.37 3.00 12.31
N VAL A 618 -40.72 3.06 13.48
CA VAL A 618 -41.04 2.27 14.69
C VAL A 618 -41.08 3.21 15.88
N SER A 619 -42.13 3.14 16.70
CA SER A 619 -42.22 3.96 17.90
C SER A 619 -41.11 3.64 18.89
N ALA A 620 -40.49 4.66 19.49
CA ALA A 620 -39.50 4.48 20.53
C ALA A 620 -40.04 3.61 21.66
N GLY A 621 -39.26 2.60 22.08
CA GLY A 621 -39.67 1.59 23.03
C GLY A 621 -40.47 0.40 22.47
N SER A 622 -40.83 0.45 21.16
CA SER A 622 -41.42 -0.66 20.44
C SER A 622 -40.37 -1.41 19.61
N THR A 623 -40.71 -2.62 19.18
CA THR A 623 -39.79 -3.42 18.36
C THR A 623 -40.43 -3.82 17.05
N LYS A 624 -39.62 -4.05 16.03
CA LYS A 624 -40.03 -4.61 14.74
C LYS A 624 -38.97 -5.60 14.24
N ASP A 625 -39.45 -6.77 13.86
CA ASP A 625 -38.61 -7.84 13.33
C ASP A 625 -38.68 -7.90 11.81
N MET A 626 -37.55 -8.13 11.17
CA MET A 626 -37.45 -8.47 9.75
C MET A 626 -36.47 -9.64 9.58
N SER A 627 -36.73 -10.47 8.58
CA SER A 627 -35.93 -11.66 8.31
C SER A 627 -35.41 -11.67 6.89
N PHE A 628 -34.28 -12.31 6.71
CA PHE A 628 -33.71 -12.66 5.41
C PHE A 628 -33.18 -14.12 5.47
N SER A 629 -32.92 -14.71 4.30
CA SER A 629 -32.38 -16.06 4.21
C SER A 629 -30.97 -16.06 3.70
N ILE A 630 -30.10 -16.81 4.35
CA ILE A 630 -28.78 -17.19 3.87
C ILE A 630 -28.94 -18.58 3.21
N THR A 631 -28.55 -18.70 1.95
CA THR A 631 -28.55 -19.94 1.18
C THR A 631 -27.13 -20.32 0.81
N ASN A 632 -26.76 -21.57 1.02
CA ASN A 632 -25.54 -22.11 0.46
C ASN A 632 -25.81 -22.64 -0.95
N THR A 633 -25.42 -21.89 -1.97
CA THR A 633 -25.55 -22.28 -3.38
C THR A 633 -24.34 -23.08 -3.89
N GLY A 634 -23.33 -23.29 -3.04
CA GLY A 634 -22.15 -24.11 -3.29
C GLY A 634 -22.41 -25.61 -3.05
N LYS A 635 -21.35 -26.42 -3.16
CA LYS A 635 -21.41 -27.88 -2.98
C LYS A 635 -20.67 -28.39 -1.74
N ALA A 636 -19.94 -27.52 -1.02
CA ALA A 636 -19.39 -27.82 0.30
C ALA A 636 -20.21 -27.15 1.41
N ASN A 637 -20.03 -27.56 2.65
CA ASN A 637 -20.69 -26.94 3.79
C ASN A 637 -20.25 -25.48 3.97
N LEU A 638 -21.23 -24.57 4.04
CA LEU A 638 -21.02 -23.18 4.40
C LEU A 638 -20.99 -23.06 5.93
N GLU A 639 -19.88 -22.64 6.47
CA GLU A 639 -19.68 -22.44 7.91
C GLU A 639 -19.65 -20.95 8.23
N ILE A 640 -20.69 -20.47 8.91
CA ILE A 640 -20.76 -19.06 9.34
C ILE A 640 -20.09 -18.97 10.71
N SER A 641 -19.01 -18.21 10.79
CA SER A 641 -18.21 -18.05 12.00
C SER A 641 -18.69 -16.91 12.90
N THR A 642 -19.12 -15.78 12.29
CA THR A 642 -19.63 -14.63 13.05
C THR A 642 -20.74 -13.90 12.30
N MET A 643 -21.62 -13.25 13.07
CA MET A 643 -22.58 -12.25 12.61
C MET A 643 -22.47 -11.02 13.51
N THR A 644 -21.92 -9.93 13.01
CA THR A 644 -21.61 -8.74 13.81
C THR A 644 -22.33 -7.53 13.23
N ILE A 645 -23.05 -6.78 14.08
CA ILE A 645 -23.68 -5.52 13.69
C ILE A 645 -22.72 -4.37 14.01
N THR A 646 -22.40 -3.57 12.98
CA THR A 646 -21.44 -2.46 13.06
C THR A 646 -22.07 -1.16 12.54
N GLY A 647 -21.50 -0.01 12.90
CA GLY A 647 -21.98 1.31 12.49
C GLY A 647 -22.61 2.11 13.63
N ALA A 648 -22.83 3.40 13.41
CA ALA A 648 -23.29 4.34 14.45
C ALA A 648 -24.66 3.98 15.04
N GLY A 649 -25.54 3.35 14.26
CA GLY A 649 -26.88 2.92 14.72
C GLY A 649 -26.94 1.48 15.24
N SER A 650 -25.82 0.80 15.38
CA SER A 650 -25.77 -0.65 15.72
C SER A 650 -26.52 -1.02 17.00
N ALA A 651 -26.50 -0.14 18.01
CA ALA A 651 -27.17 -0.38 19.29
C ALA A 651 -28.70 -0.56 19.19
N ALA A 652 -29.30 -0.09 18.09
CA ALA A 652 -30.75 -0.23 17.87
C ALA A 652 -31.14 -1.56 17.19
N PHE A 653 -30.20 -2.39 16.77
CA PHE A 653 -30.44 -3.62 16.06
C PHE A 653 -29.86 -4.82 16.79
N THR A 654 -30.57 -5.95 16.76
CA THR A 654 -30.11 -7.21 17.37
C THR A 654 -30.51 -8.40 16.51
N VAL A 655 -29.62 -9.36 16.33
CA VAL A 655 -29.97 -10.66 15.71
C VAL A 655 -30.67 -11.50 16.75
N THR A 656 -31.98 -11.75 16.56
CA THR A 656 -32.82 -12.49 17.55
C THR A 656 -32.99 -13.95 17.21
N ALA A 657 -32.84 -14.35 15.95
CA ALA A 657 -32.89 -15.73 15.52
C ALA A 657 -31.94 -16.00 14.35
N GLY A 658 -31.50 -17.24 14.23
CA GLY A 658 -30.64 -17.69 13.11
C GLY A 658 -29.18 -17.27 13.19
N GLY A 659 -28.80 -16.49 14.21
CA GLY A 659 -27.43 -16.03 14.43
C GLY A 659 -26.46 -17.12 14.91
N VAL A 660 -25.20 -16.75 15.08
CA VAL A 660 -24.13 -17.60 15.61
C VAL A 660 -24.11 -17.47 17.13
N SER A 661 -24.18 -18.60 17.82
CA SER A 661 -24.06 -18.66 19.29
C SER A 661 -23.13 -19.80 19.68
N GLY A 662 -21.93 -19.49 20.10
CA GLY A 662 -20.97 -20.44 20.69
C GLY A 662 -20.22 -21.33 19.71
N SER A 663 -20.80 -21.76 18.60
CA SER A 663 -20.14 -22.55 17.54
C SER A 663 -20.57 -22.09 16.16
N ASN A 664 -19.77 -22.42 15.14
CA ASN A 664 -20.07 -22.11 13.75
C ASN A 664 -21.43 -22.68 13.34
N VAL A 665 -22.18 -21.91 12.58
CA VAL A 665 -23.42 -22.36 11.95
C VAL A 665 -23.11 -23.03 10.62
N VAL A 666 -23.41 -24.28 10.46
CA VAL A 666 -23.20 -25.07 9.24
C VAL A 666 -24.46 -25.07 8.39
N ILE A 667 -24.37 -24.66 7.13
CA ILE A 667 -25.44 -24.73 6.13
C ILE A 667 -24.99 -25.68 5.02
N ALA A 668 -25.63 -26.85 4.89
CA ALA A 668 -25.30 -27.81 3.87
C ALA A 668 -25.53 -27.28 2.44
N PRO A 669 -24.94 -27.88 1.41
CA PRO A 669 -25.17 -27.51 0.01
C PRO A 669 -26.67 -27.43 -0.33
N ASN A 670 -27.06 -26.36 -1.01
CA ASN A 670 -28.45 -26.01 -1.41
C ASN A 670 -29.42 -25.81 -0.24
N ALA A 671 -28.96 -25.83 1.02
CA ALA A 671 -29.77 -25.52 2.18
C ALA A 671 -29.79 -24.00 2.45
N SER A 672 -30.82 -23.59 3.18
CA SER A 672 -30.99 -22.19 3.60
C SER A 672 -31.20 -22.09 5.10
N ARG A 673 -30.81 -20.93 5.66
CA ARG A 673 -31.06 -20.57 7.05
C ARG A 673 -31.66 -19.17 7.10
N THR A 674 -32.77 -19.04 7.82
CA THR A 674 -33.41 -17.75 8.07
C THR A 674 -32.73 -17.06 9.25
N VAL A 675 -32.41 -15.79 9.09
CA VAL A 675 -31.90 -14.89 10.12
C VAL A 675 -32.91 -13.79 10.36
N THR A 676 -33.27 -13.56 11.64
CA THR A 676 -34.18 -12.52 12.07
C THR A 676 -33.41 -11.43 12.78
N VAL A 677 -33.58 -10.18 12.34
CA VAL A 677 -33.03 -8.98 12.96
C VAL A 677 -34.16 -8.15 13.53
N GLN A 678 -34.06 -7.77 14.78
CA GLN A 678 -34.96 -6.87 15.47
C GLN A 678 -34.41 -5.44 15.46
N TYR A 679 -35.28 -4.48 15.17
CA TYR A 679 -35.05 -3.06 15.35
C TYR A 679 -35.82 -2.56 16.58
N ALA A 680 -35.10 -1.95 17.54
CA ALA A 680 -35.63 -1.46 18.80
C ALA A 680 -35.11 -0.03 19.08
N PRO A 681 -35.71 1.01 18.47
CA PRO A 681 -35.26 2.38 18.73
C PRO A 681 -35.64 2.85 20.14
N THR A 682 -34.68 3.47 20.83
CA THR A 682 -34.89 4.07 22.17
C THR A 682 -35.30 5.53 22.12
N ALA A 683 -35.13 6.19 20.96
CA ALA A 683 -35.45 7.59 20.74
C ALA A 683 -35.90 7.83 19.28
N ALA A 684 -36.48 8.99 19.02
CA ALA A 684 -36.77 9.44 17.64
C ALA A 684 -35.45 9.72 16.92
N GLY A 685 -35.40 9.37 15.64
CA GLY A 685 -34.23 9.56 14.78
C GLY A 685 -33.96 8.39 13.85
N THR A 686 -33.09 8.59 12.87
CA THR A 686 -32.69 7.55 11.92
C THR A 686 -31.55 6.70 12.50
N SER A 687 -31.66 5.37 12.34
CA SER A 687 -30.63 4.42 12.66
C SER A 687 -30.17 3.72 11.39
N ALA A 688 -28.86 3.65 11.19
CA ALA A 688 -28.24 2.91 10.10
C ALA A 688 -27.08 2.07 10.64
N ALA A 689 -27.03 0.79 10.24
CA ALA A 689 -26.01 -0.17 10.64
C ALA A 689 -25.77 -1.19 9.53
N ASN A 690 -24.72 -1.99 9.68
CA ASN A 690 -24.37 -3.08 8.78
C ASN A 690 -24.28 -4.39 9.60
N LEU A 691 -25.02 -5.42 9.19
CA LEU A 691 -24.81 -6.77 9.67
C LEU A 691 -23.79 -7.45 8.77
N VAL A 692 -22.60 -7.69 9.30
CA VAL A 692 -21.50 -8.39 8.62
C VAL A 692 -21.55 -9.86 8.98
N ILE A 693 -21.65 -10.72 7.98
CA ILE A 693 -21.70 -12.18 8.09
C ILE A 693 -20.38 -12.73 7.59
N SER A 694 -19.57 -13.29 8.48
CA SER A 694 -18.30 -13.94 8.13
C SER A 694 -18.49 -15.45 8.07
N SER A 695 -17.89 -16.06 7.06
CA SER A 695 -17.99 -17.50 6.81
C SER A 695 -16.71 -18.05 6.19
N ASN A 696 -16.66 -19.36 5.89
CA ASN A 696 -15.63 -19.96 5.05
C ASN A 696 -15.81 -19.67 3.54
N ASP A 697 -16.70 -18.75 3.17
CA ASP A 697 -16.79 -18.06 1.89
C ASP A 697 -16.62 -16.54 2.13
N SER A 698 -16.72 -15.71 1.09
CA SER A 698 -16.60 -14.26 1.18
C SER A 698 -17.59 -13.66 2.17
N PRO A 699 -17.20 -12.71 3.02
CA PRO A 699 -18.12 -12.04 3.93
C PRO A 699 -19.25 -11.34 3.17
N VAL A 700 -20.45 -11.39 3.72
CA VAL A 700 -21.63 -10.72 3.17
C VAL A 700 -22.12 -9.66 4.15
N THR A 701 -22.50 -8.49 3.64
CA THR A 701 -23.03 -7.39 4.42
C THR A 701 -24.50 -7.16 4.09
N VAL A 702 -25.36 -7.12 5.11
CA VAL A 702 -26.75 -6.73 5.02
C VAL A 702 -26.91 -5.35 5.67
N GLN A 703 -27.37 -4.37 4.91
CA GLN A 703 -27.61 -3.01 5.41
C GLN A 703 -28.89 -2.98 6.24
N LEU A 704 -28.86 -2.35 7.41
CA LEU A 704 -29.98 -2.19 8.32
C LEU A 704 -30.36 -0.71 8.41
N ARG A 705 -31.63 -0.38 8.20
CA ARG A 705 -32.12 0.99 8.28
C ARG A 705 -33.48 1.02 8.98
N GLY A 706 -33.67 1.97 9.90
CA GLY A 706 -34.94 2.24 10.58
C GLY A 706 -35.03 3.69 11.04
N SER A 707 -36.23 4.13 11.36
CA SER A 707 -36.49 5.45 11.94
C SER A 707 -37.33 5.28 13.22
N GLY A 708 -36.73 5.65 14.34
CA GLY A 708 -37.48 5.78 15.59
C GLY A 708 -38.47 6.96 15.53
N THR A 709 -39.66 6.78 15.99
CA THR A 709 -40.65 7.85 16.14
C THR A 709 -41.07 7.98 17.60
N THR A 710 -41.41 9.16 18.04
CA THR A 710 -42.06 9.33 19.34
C THR A 710 -43.48 8.79 19.28
N THR A 711 -43.91 8.08 20.31
CA THR A 711 -45.33 7.78 20.50
C THR A 711 -46.06 9.11 20.78
N SER A 712 -46.87 9.61 19.86
CA SER A 712 -47.77 10.66 20.19
C SER A 712 -48.88 10.07 21.07
N VAL A 713 -48.90 10.41 22.32
CA VAL A 713 -50.07 10.15 23.16
C VAL A 713 -51.08 11.22 22.74
N GLU A 714 -52.13 10.83 22.05
CA GLU A 714 -53.29 11.74 21.88
C GLU A 714 -53.87 12.00 23.28
N THR A 715 -53.65 13.20 23.78
CA THR A 715 -54.22 13.61 25.05
C THR A 715 -55.51 14.39 24.71
N ASP A 716 -56.65 13.75 24.88
CA ASP A 716 -57.96 14.40 24.79
C ASP A 716 -58.29 15.11 26.10
N VAL A 717 -58.57 16.39 26.02
CA VAL A 717 -59.01 17.21 27.16
C VAL A 717 -60.35 17.82 26.76
N VAL A 718 -61.32 17.66 27.61
CA VAL A 718 -62.67 18.31 27.43
C VAL A 718 -62.91 19.29 28.57
N SER A 719 -63.71 20.33 28.29
CA SER A 719 -64.20 21.24 29.31
C SER A 719 -65.19 20.56 30.27
N GLU A 720 -65.46 21.13 31.42
CA GLU A 720 -66.37 20.58 32.41
C GLU A 720 -67.73 20.29 31.88
N THR A 721 -68.24 21.06 30.94
CA THR A 721 -69.55 20.84 30.30
C THR A 721 -69.48 19.92 29.08
N GLY A 722 -68.27 19.55 28.64
CA GLY A 722 -68.04 18.84 27.38
C GLY A 722 -68.23 19.67 26.11
N ALA A 723 -68.55 20.99 26.23
CA ALA A 723 -68.74 21.83 25.08
C ALA A 723 -67.52 22.23 24.26
N ILE A 724 -66.29 22.18 24.91
CA ILE A 724 -65.05 22.40 24.27
C ILE A 724 -64.17 21.18 24.45
N GLY A 725 -63.70 20.58 23.37
CA GLY A 725 -62.74 19.49 23.37
C GLY A 725 -61.42 19.91 22.70
N MET A 726 -60.27 19.54 23.24
CA MET A 726 -58.97 19.75 22.62
C MET A 726 -58.17 18.47 22.57
N THR A 727 -57.60 18.16 21.43
CA THR A 727 -56.69 17.01 21.23
C THR A 727 -55.38 17.50 20.62
N LEU A 728 -54.28 17.14 21.22
CA LEU A 728 -52.96 17.40 20.59
C LEU A 728 -52.74 16.39 19.45
N VAL A 729 -52.53 16.93 18.25
CA VAL A 729 -52.37 16.12 17.02
C VAL A 729 -50.91 16.01 16.55
N GLY A 730 -49.99 16.69 17.22
CA GLY A 730 -48.58 16.75 16.87
C GLY A 730 -47.66 16.30 18.00
N ALA A 731 -46.36 16.54 17.81
CA ALA A 731 -45.35 16.19 18.79
C ALA A 731 -45.46 17.03 20.07
N ASN A 732 -45.24 16.40 21.22
CA ASN A 732 -44.98 17.02 22.50
C ASN A 732 -43.82 16.30 23.20
N PRO A 733 -42.63 16.89 23.37
CA PRO A 733 -42.32 18.33 23.20
C PRO A 733 -42.36 18.86 21.76
N VAL A 734 -42.76 20.11 21.62
CA VAL A 734 -42.82 20.85 20.36
C VAL A 734 -41.46 21.48 20.08
N SER A 735 -40.79 21.05 19.00
CA SER A 735 -39.49 21.60 18.60
C SER A 735 -39.59 22.73 17.57
N THR A 736 -40.50 22.62 16.63
CA THR A 736 -40.77 23.63 15.59
C THR A 736 -42.21 24.08 15.58
N SER A 737 -43.14 23.16 15.38
CA SER A 737 -44.58 23.42 15.44
C SER A 737 -45.36 22.16 15.82
N SER A 738 -46.56 22.33 16.38
CA SER A 738 -47.50 21.26 16.70
C SER A 738 -48.91 21.73 16.45
N ALA A 739 -49.83 20.80 16.19
CA ALA A 739 -51.23 21.15 15.95
C ALA A 739 -52.14 20.66 17.07
N ILE A 740 -53.13 21.45 17.40
CA ILE A 740 -54.19 21.11 18.36
C ILE A 740 -55.50 21.12 17.61
N ARG A 741 -56.22 20.01 17.68
CA ARG A 741 -57.59 19.93 17.19
C ARG A 741 -58.51 20.45 18.26
N VAL A 742 -59.21 21.52 18.00
CA VAL A 742 -60.22 22.11 18.89
C VAL A 742 -61.61 21.77 18.36
N ARG A 743 -62.44 21.14 19.16
CA ARG A 743 -63.84 20.83 18.85
C ARG A 743 -64.76 21.69 19.71
N ALA A 744 -65.57 22.48 19.07
CA ALA A 744 -66.50 23.36 19.78
C ALA A 744 -67.62 23.85 18.83
N ALA A 745 -68.62 24.55 19.37
CA ALA A 745 -69.68 25.29 18.63
C ALA A 745 -69.83 26.68 19.25
N GLY A 746 -69.49 27.75 18.45
CA GLY A 746 -69.52 29.12 18.89
C GLY A 746 -68.16 29.82 18.80
N ASP A 747 -68.15 31.06 19.30
CA ASP A 747 -66.87 31.83 19.34
C ASP A 747 -65.88 31.25 20.36
N ILE A 748 -64.73 30.91 19.91
CA ILE A 748 -63.68 30.30 20.72
C ILE A 748 -62.37 31.10 20.61
N ARG A 749 -61.84 31.45 21.79
CA ARG A 749 -60.47 31.94 21.89
C ARG A 749 -59.53 30.84 22.34
N VAL A 750 -58.47 30.62 21.59
CA VAL A 750 -57.37 29.69 21.92
C VAL A 750 -56.11 30.49 22.19
N SER A 751 -55.56 30.39 23.41
CA SER A 751 -54.36 31.11 23.80
C SER A 751 -53.36 30.20 24.47
N VAL A 752 -52.08 30.63 24.46
CA VAL A 752 -50.96 29.97 25.18
C VAL A 752 -50.70 30.77 26.47
N VAL A 753 -50.65 30.04 27.56
CA VAL A 753 -50.44 30.59 28.93
C VAL A 753 -49.18 30.00 29.52
N ASN A 754 -48.32 30.83 30.07
CA ASN A 754 -47.10 30.35 30.76
C ASN A 754 -47.40 29.78 32.15
N ALA A 755 -46.38 29.24 32.85
CA ALA A 755 -46.53 28.70 34.20
C ALA A 755 -46.96 29.69 35.25
N ALA A 756 -46.84 31.02 35.03
CA ALA A 756 -47.29 32.08 35.91
C ALA A 756 -48.76 32.48 35.65
N GLY A 757 -49.45 31.79 34.68
CA GLY A 757 -50.83 32.11 34.31
C GLY A 757 -51.00 33.29 33.36
N GLN A 758 -49.91 33.82 32.78
CA GLN A 758 -49.95 34.93 31.86
C GLN A 758 -50.14 34.44 30.43
N GLU A 759 -51.00 35.04 29.67
CA GLU A 759 -51.17 34.80 28.22
C GLU A 759 -49.94 35.34 27.48
N VAL A 760 -49.24 34.44 26.72
CA VAL A 760 -48.03 34.75 25.98
C VAL A 760 -48.30 34.78 24.45
N ALA A 761 -49.36 34.15 24.00
CA ALA A 761 -49.78 34.19 22.61
C ALA A 761 -51.26 33.86 22.47
N THR A 762 -51.92 34.48 21.50
CA THR A 762 -53.23 34.05 20.99
C THR A 762 -53.04 33.26 19.70
N LEU A 763 -53.52 32.02 19.72
CA LEU A 763 -53.34 31.10 18.56
C LEU A 763 -54.53 31.17 17.60
N PHE A 764 -55.76 31.36 18.16
CA PHE A 764 -56.98 31.43 17.39
C PHE A 764 -58.01 32.29 18.14
N ASN A 765 -58.82 33.05 17.42
CA ASN A 765 -59.92 33.76 17.97
C ASN A 765 -61.01 33.91 16.89
N GLY A 766 -62.10 33.16 17.00
CA GLY A 766 -63.14 33.13 16.00
C GLY A 766 -64.18 32.03 16.21
N MET A 767 -65.13 31.94 15.28
CA MET A 767 -66.25 30.98 15.28
C MET A 767 -65.65 29.55 14.94
N VAL A 768 -65.93 28.58 15.80
CA VAL A 768 -65.72 27.16 15.53
C VAL A 768 -67.10 26.50 15.40
N ASN A 769 -67.34 25.77 14.33
CA ASN A 769 -68.52 24.95 14.14
C ASN A 769 -68.14 23.51 13.81
N GLY A 770 -67.91 22.71 14.84
CA GLY A 770 -67.39 21.36 14.73
C GLY A 770 -65.99 21.26 15.15
N THR A 771 -65.05 21.29 14.23
CA THR A 771 -63.59 21.05 14.54
C THR A 771 -62.70 22.03 13.79
N GLU A 772 -61.77 22.68 14.49
CA GLU A 772 -60.70 23.56 13.96
C GLU A 772 -59.34 23.06 14.32
N LEU A 773 -58.38 23.21 13.42
CA LEU A 773 -56.98 22.82 13.66
C LEU A 773 -56.17 24.10 13.92
N VAL A 774 -55.70 24.23 15.16
CA VAL A 774 -54.93 25.38 15.63
C VAL A 774 -53.47 25.02 15.75
N ASN A 775 -52.59 25.81 15.12
CA ASN A 775 -51.13 25.55 15.15
C ASN A 775 -50.46 26.25 16.32
N VAL A 776 -49.62 25.53 17.01
CA VAL A 776 -48.68 26.03 18.04
C VAL A 776 -47.28 26.15 17.43
N ASP A 777 -46.86 27.34 17.09
CA ASP A 777 -45.52 27.64 16.55
C ASP A 777 -44.55 27.86 17.70
N ALA A 778 -43.59 26.93 17.84
CA ALA A 778 -42.54 27.03 18.86
C ALA A 778 -41.59 28.22 18.65
N SER A 779 -41.58 28.82 17.43
CA SER A 779 -40.73 29.99 17.16
C SER A 779 -41.12 31.22 17.98
N MET A 780 -42.39 31.27 18.37
CA MET A 780 -42.97 32.39 19.16
C MET A 780 -42.83 32.19 20.66
N LEU A 781 -42.32 31.03 21.13
CA LEU A 781 -42.24 30.65 22.55
C LEU A 781 -40.82 30.32 22.96
N THR A 782 -40.45 30.59 24.20
CA THR A 782 -39.16 30.10 24.79
C THR A 782 -39.30 28.64 25.22
N SER A 783 -38.18 27.91 25.32
CA SER A 783 -38.22 26.52 25.86
C SER A 783 -38.82 26.52 27.27
N GLY A 784 -39.85 25.68 27.50
CA GLY A 784 -40.55 25.60 28.77
C GLY A 784 -41.89 24.88 28.64
N ALA A 785 -42.61 24.76 29.79
CA ALA A 785 -43.94 24.20 29.86
C ALA A 785 -44.99 25.33 29.71
N TYR A 786 -46.01 25.11 28.91
CA TYR A 786 -47.10 26.00 28.63
C TYR A 786 -48.44 25.27 28.71
N ASN A 787 -49.51 26.02 28.97
CA ASN A 787 -50.87 25.53 28.81
C ASN A 787 -51.54 26.23 27.62
N VAL A 788 -52.09 25.44 26.70
CA VAL A 788 -52.97 25.95 25.67
C VAL A 788 -54.37 25.88 26.21
N VAL A 789 -55.06 27.01 26.16
CA VAL A 789 -56.36 27.22 26.75
C VAL A 789 -57.34 27.59 25.63
N ALA A 790 -58.43 26.81 25.46
CA ALA A 790 -59.55 27.15 24.65
C ALA A 790 -60.76 27.56 25.51
N SER A 791 -61.36 28.70 25.26
CA SER A 791 -62.46 29.22 26.05
C SER A 791 -63.46 29.97 25.18
N ASN A 792 -64.79 29.86 25.52
CA ASN A 792 -65.86 30.66 24.97
C ASN A 792 -66.44 31.73 25.99
N GLY A 793 -65.70 31.97 27.05
CA GLY A 793 -66.11 32.87 28.15
C GLY A 793 -66.90 32.19 29.24
N ALA A 794 -67.67 31.17 28.92
CA ALA A 794 -68.51 30.42 29.87
C ALA A 794 -67.86 29.06 30.23
N ASP A 795 -67.05 28.46 29.30
CA ASP A 795 -66.45 27.16 29.46
C ASP A 795 -64.97 27.21 29.00
N ARG A 796 -64.19 26.33 29.56
CA ARG A 796 -62.75 26.34 29.36
C ARG A 796 -62.14 24.90 29.30
N ALA A 797 -61.36 24.63 28.33
CA ALA A 797 -60.51 23.44 28.27
C ALA A 797 -59.05 23.85 28.27
N THR A 798 -58.17 23.07 28.95
CA THR A 798 -56.72 23.34 29.08
C THR A 798 -55.92 22.14 28.73
N LEU A 799 -54.97 22.27 27.82
CA LEU A 799 -54.07 21.25 27.34
C LEU A 799 -52.61 21.67 27.60
N SER A 800 -51.81 20.82 28.27
CA SER A 800 -50.41 21.12 28.57
C SER A 800 -49.51 20.76 27.37
N VAL A 801 -48.60 21.68 27.02
CA VAL A 801 -47.64 21.54 25.93
C VAL A 801 -46.24 21.92 26.41
N VAL A 802 -45.25 21.16 26.06
CA VAL A 802 -43.84 21.47 26.34
C VAL A 802 -43.17 21.95 25.06
N VAL A 803 -42.50 23.09 25.12
CA VAL A 803 -41.67 23.60 24.03
C VAL A 803 -40.21 23.26 24.35
N ALA A 804 -39.56 22.56 23.40
CA ALA A 804 -38.13 22.18 23.50
C ALA A 804 -37.45 22.60 22.18
N ARG A 805 -36.59 23.60 22.28
CA ARG A 805 -35.77 24.07 21.16
C ARG A 805 -34.31 23.61 21.33
#